data_5e74ab6d05871be026f4e311d757abee
#
_entry.id   5e74ab6d05871be026f4e311d757abee
#
_cell.length_a   1.000
_cell.length_b   1.000
_cell.length_c   1.000
_cell.angle_alpha   90.00
_cell.angle_beta   90.00
_cell.angle_gamma   90.00
#
_symmetry.space_group_name_H-M   'P 1'
#
loop_
_entity.id
_entity.type
_entity.pdbx_description
1 polymer ?
#
loop_
_entity_poly.entity_id
_entity_poly.type
_entity_poly.pdbx_seq_one_letter_code
_entity_poly.pdbx_strand_id
1 'polypeptide(L)'
;MRRYLLPSPDHPENNVKYHYGGINSSYNRIGRLMLREDGSGAIEYYYGKMGEVLKTVRTLIVPNQAVATYVTQWKYDSHNRLLEMIYPDEEKVTYGYNLGGQVDHVRGYKSYGYDYVNKIGYDKFEQRTYLKYCNGAETFYSYDPARRRLQNLVVNAKAGIIMDNAYSYDAVSNVLGIKNNAPLPQSGKAGGQMSHSYTYDPLYRLASATGTYKGTDNKSASYTLSMGYDNMHRITSKKQHLSQTGVQFEGTLNAGYDLTYTYQKGDGKKFQLDNVRDINYRTEETPTESTNINNGHKYTYDANGNLVYINTSRVKKDGKEDERATEQKYRWDEENRLLAADENGFVSNYWYDADGERTVKTSGENEAIYVNSEFSGGNTGTARFSLYVSPYLVAGQGGKYTKHIYVGSQRIVSKLGDLASYGADPRRIPYAGNEADGLTINYKDKYAKQLQSIKDNYKAFDLPYNGKDNDDYVNGQGFCCNDGTPEAAQARAMARTRAVNGNFKPNDDYEKMQFYYHPDHLGSSSYITNLDGEVAQHIEYVPFGEVFIEERNNTWNTPYLFNAKEFDEETGLYYYGARYYEPRLSLWMSTDPLQEKFVDASPYVYCLQNPIIILDYNGADTVFVNPGGTEAKRISSKNNVTFVHNLRAKNIQTKNLSGKSHIGWIEADMPGVINYNEGNIDLSSSKYQKYDYLIAAEVSYFNQNKNRGITPKHTNGLYINNPSSIPNLDPDIVKAIIMQETRIGTAPGRGLNNAKSDIMQANVWYSASSNDWNDSKSQFGLRKMGGATPQLSVHAGIGILYQKGLRSDGKNVYFKGWQIAIQRYNGGGVKNYLQKVNTYISHMK
;
A
#
# COMPACT_ATOMS: atom_id res chain seq x y z
N MET A 1 -14.80 -7.11 1.66
CA MET A 1 -15.54 -8.05 2.49
C MET A 1 -15.44 -9.45 1.89
N ARG A 2 -14.19 -9.99 1.76
CA ARG A 2 -13.94 -11.30 1.11
C ARG A 2 -13.23 -12.30 2.00
N ARG A 3 -13.01 -11.96 3.25
CA ARG A 3 -12.31 -12.84 4.17
C ARG A 3 -13.36 -13.37 5.08
N TYR A 4 -13.63 -14.62 5.16
CA TYR A 4 -14.24 -15.15 6.31
C TYR A 4 -15.49 -15.83 6.29
N LEU A 5 -15.76 -16.57 5.36
CA LEU A 5 -16.92 -17.48 5.50
C LEU A 5 -16.55 -18.82 6.12
N LEU A 6 -15.28 -19.18 6.11
CA LEU A 6 -14.82 -20.44 6.72
C LEU A 6 -13.54 -20.22 7.50
N PRO A 7 -13.42 -20.72 8.73
CA PRO A 7 -12.16 -20.74 9.45
C PRO A 7 -11.10 -21.50 8.65
N SER A 8 -9.86 -21.00 8.65
CA SER A 8 -8.75 -21.73 8.06
C SER A 8 -8.54 -23.06 8.77
N PRO A 9 -8.61 -24.20 8.09
CA PRO A 9 -8.33 -25.48 8.72
C PRO A 9 -6.82 -25.68 8.97
N ASP A 10 -5.97 -25.10 8.14
CA ASP A 10 -4.52 -25.31 8.17
C ASP A 10 -3.83 -24.33 9.12
N HIS A 11 -4.38 -23.12 9.24
CA HIS A 11 -3.84 -22.04 10.08
C HIS A 11 -4.92 -21.46 11.00
N PRO A 12 -5.44 -22.23 11.96
CA PRO A 12 -6.51 -21.79 12.85
C PRO A 12 -6.12 -20.63 13.76
N GLU A 13 -4.82 -20.39 13.95
CA GLU A 13 -4.27 -19.24 14.67
C GLU A 13 -4.56 -17.92 13.94
N ASN A 14 -4.74 -17.95 12.64
CA ASN A 14 -5.00 -16.75 11.80
C ASN A 14 -6.49 -16.46 11.63
N ASN A 15 -7.37 -17.23 12.25
CA ASN A 15 -8.80 -16.99 12.17
C ASN A 15 -9.18 -15.64 12.77
N VAL A 16 -10.03 -14.92 12.07
CA VAL A 16 -10.52 -13.60 12.47
C VAL A 16 -11.98 -13.69 12.91
N LYS A 17 -12.28 -12.99 14.01
CA LYS A 17 -13.66 -12.85 14.50
C LYS A 17 -14.04 -11.37 14.59
N TYR A 18 -15.24 -11.05 14.13
CA TYR A 18 -15.78 -9.71 14.17
C TYR A 18 -16.99 -9.68 15.12
N HIS A 19 -16.95 -8.79 16.08
CA HIS A 19 -18.03 -8.57 17.03
C HIS A 19 -18.65 -7.20 16.80
N TYR A 20 -19.94 -7.16 16.60
CA TYR A 20 -20.67 -5.93 16.34
C TYR A 20 -21.50 -5.53 17.56
N GLY A 21 -21.61 -4.22 17.80
CA GLY A 21 -22.39 -3.72 18.93
C GLY A 21 -23.87 -4.02 18.81
N GLY A 22 -24.43 -4.59 19.86
CA GLY A 22 -25.87 -4.84 20.01
C GLY A 22 -26.65 -3.53 20.29
N ILE A 23 -27.97 -3.64 20.46
CA ILE A 23 -28.87 -2.52 20.63
C ILE A 23 -28.59 -1.66 21.88
N ASN A 24 -27.95 -2.25 22.89
CA ASN A 24 -27.60 -1.58 24.16
C ASN A 24 -26.12 -1.18 24.24
N SER A 25 -25.36 -1.35 23.16
CA SER A 25 -23.93 -1.04 23.18
C SER A 25 -23.65 0.43 23.35
N SER A 26 -22.71 0.75 24.25
CA SER A 26 -22.23 2.10 24.52
C SER A 26 -21.29 2.62 23.43
N TYR A 27 -20.81 3.87 23.56
CA TYR A 27 -19.79 4.49 22.71
C TYR A 27 -20.12 4.52 21.20
N ASN A 28 -21.39 4.70 20.85
CA ASN A 28 -21.87 4.71 19.47
C ASN A 28 -21.55 3.44 18.66
N ARG A 29 -21.46 2.29 19.34
CA ARG A 29 -21.12 0.99 18.76
C ARG A 29 -22.30 0.26 18.12
N ILE A 30 -23.54 0.64 18.34
CA ILE A 30 -24.75 -0.03 17.83
C ILE A 30 -24.62 -0.26 16.31
N GLY A 31 -24.62 -1.55 15.90
CA GLY A 31 -24.47 -1.97 14.51
C GLY A 31 -23.07 -1.74 13.90
N ARG A 32 -22.11 -1.22 14.65
CA ARG A 32 -20.73 -1.02 14.22
C ARG A 32 -19.81 -2.09 14.78
N LEU A 33 -18.65 -2.26 14.13
CA LEU A 33 -17.60 -3.14 14.59
C LEU A 33 -17.11 -2.69 15.97
N MET A 34 -17.36 -3.48 16.99
CA MET A 34 -17.00 -3.20 18.37
C MET A 34 -15.64 -3.75 18.74
N LEU A 35 -15.41 -4.99 18.31
CA LEU A 35 -14.19 -5.72 18.61
C LEU A 35 -13.84 -6.63 17.44
N ARG A 36 -12.56 -6.74 17.15
CA ARG A 36 -11.98 -7.63 16.14
C ARG A 36 -10.87 -8.44 16.79
N GLU A 37 -11.00 -9.76 16.67
CA GLU A 37 -9.96 -10.69 17.09
C GLU A 37 -9.21 -11.23 15.87
N ASP A 38 -7.90 -11.34 15.98
CA ASP A 38 -7.02 -11.94 14.97
C ASP A 38 -5.95 -12.84 15.64
N GLY A 39 -5.04 -13.40 14.85
CA GLY A 39 -3.98 -14.28 15.34
C GLY A 39 -2.98 -13.60 16.26
N SER A 40 -2.84 -12.30 16.18
CA SER A 40 -1.89 -11.51 16.99
C SER A 40 -2.49 -10.92 18.27
N GLY A 41 -3.83 -10.98 18.43
CA GLY A 41 -4.52 -10.42 19.58
C GLY A 41 -5.92 -9.94 19.30
N ALA A 42 -6.21 -8.69 19.67
CA ALA A 42 -7.51 -8.08 19.42
C ALA A 42 -7.42 -6.54 19.41
N ILE A 43 -8.38 -5.92 18.75
CA ILE A 43 -8.56 -4.47 18.75
C ILE A 43 -10.01 -4.12 19.03
N GLU A 44 -10.22 -3.22 19.98
CA GLU A 44 -11.52 -2.68 20.37
C GLU A 44 -11.65 -1.25 19.88
N TYR A 45 -12.85 -0.89 19.39
CA TYR A 45 -13.13 0.38 18.73
C TYR A 45 -14.14 1.22 19.52
N TYR A 46 -13.92 2.53 19.54
CA TYR A 46 -14.80 3.53 20.14
C TYR A 46 -15.09 4.63 19.12
N TYR A 47 -16.34 4.96 18.95
CA TYR A 47 -16.78 5.85 17.88
C TYR A 47 -17.35 7.18 18.39
N GLY A 48 -17.15 8.20 17.60
CA GLY A 48 -17.85 9.47 17.74
C GLY A 48 -19.26 9.42 17.15
N LYS A 49 -19.96 10.52 17.26
CA LYS A 49 -21.37 10.63 16.81
C LYS A 49 -21.52 10.48 15.30
N MET A 50 -20.52 10.86 14.52
CA MET A 50 -20.51 10.76 13.05
C MET A 50 -20.00 9.40 12.55
N GLY A 51 -19.54 8.53 13.45
CA GLY A 51 -19.00 7.20 13.10
C GLY A 51 -17.48 7.15 12.93
N GLU A 52 -16.82 8.26 13.16
CA GLU A 52 -15.37 8.35 13.21
C GLU A 52 -14.81 7.57 14.40
N VAL A 53 -13.66 6.93 14.23
CA VAL A 53 -12.96 6.22 15.32
C VAL A 53 -12.25 7.25 16.20
N LEU A 54 -12.68 7.35 17.48
CA LEU A 54 -12.08 8.26 18.45
C LEU A 54 -11.03 7.60 19.34
N LYS A 55 -11.13 6.28 19.57
CA LYS A 55 -10.18 5.52 20.39
C LYS A 55 -10.13 4.09 19.91
N THR A 56 -8.93 3.51 19.95
CA THR A 56 -8.73 2.06 19.86
C THR A 56 -7.98 1.57 21.08
N VAL A 57 -8.32 0.36 21.52
CA VAL A 57 -7.57 -0.40 22.53
C VAL A 57 -7.08 -1.65 21.82
N ARG A 58 -5.77 -1.76 21.62
CA ARG A 58 -5.16 -2.87 20.91
C ARG A 58 -4.32 -3.71 21.85
N THR A 59 -4.66 -4.96 22.00
CA THR A 59 -3.89 -5.96 22.74
C THR A 59 -3.14 -6.84 21.77
N LEU A 60 -1.84 -6.95 21.94
CA LEU A 60 -0.95 -7.76 21.11
C LEU A 60 -0.23 -8.82 21.97
N ILE A 61 -0.05 -9.97 21.37
CA ILE A 61 0.63 -11.12 21.93
C ILE A 61 1.91 -11.35 21.13
N VAL A 62 3.00 -11.51 21.83
CA VAL A 62 4.27 -11.97 21.27
C VAL A 62 4.68 -13.21 22.01
N PRO A 63 5.02 -14.29 21.32
CA PRO A 63 5.55 -15.47 21.99
C PRO A 63 6.74 -15.11 22.88
N ASN A 64 6.77 -15.68 24.08
CA ASN A 64 7.80 -15.43 25.07
C ASN A 64 7.86 -13.98 25.62
N GLN A 65 6.80 -13.17 25.43
CA GLN A 65 6.72 -11.81 25.97
C GLN A 65 5.40 -11.58 26.73
N ALA A 66 5.40 -10.65 27.67
CA ALA A 66 4.17 -10.25 28.35
C ALA A 66 3.17 -9.64 27.37
N VAL A 67 1.92 -10.00 27.50
CA VAL A 67 0.82 -9.39 26.73
C VAL A 67 0.79 -7.89 26.97
N ALA A 68 0.74 -7.11 25.91
CA ALA A 68 0.76 -5.65 25.98
C ALA A 68 -0.48 -5.05 25.31
N THR A 69 -1.02 -4.01 25.93
CA THR A 69 -2.18 -3.28 25.44
C THR A 69 -1.85 -1.81 25.21
N TYR A 70 -2.21 -1.31 24.09
CA TYR A 70 -1.91 0.02 23.62
C TYR A 70 -3.19 0.79 23.34
N VAL A 71 -3.29 2.02 23.82
CA VAL A 71 -4.45 2.90 23.62
C VAL A 71 -4.04 4.05 22.73
N THR A 72 -4.74 4.21 21.62
CA THR A 72 -4.57 5.36 20.70
C THR A 72 -5.87 6.12 20.60
N GLN A 73 -5.83 7.45 20.59
CA GLN A 73 -7.02 8.29 20.52
C GLN A 73 -6.89 9.37 19.45
N TRP A 74 -8.01 9.80 18.89
CA TRP A 74 -8.08 10.82 17.85
C TRP A 74 -9.19 11.83 18.11
N LYS A 75 -8.98 13.05 17.60
CA LYS A 75 -10.02 14.09 17.51
C LYS A 75 -10.06 14.65 16.10
N TYR A 76 -11.24 14.92 15.64
CA TYR A 76 -11.48 15.41 14.30
C TYR A 76 -12.27 16.72 14.34
N ASP A 77 -12.16 17.51 13.28
CA ASP A 77 -13.03 18.67 13.08
C ASP A 77 -14.35 18.28 12.37
N SER A 78 -15.22 19.27 12.15
CA SER A 78 -16.51 19.07 11.46
C SER A 78 -16.39 18.62 10.00
N HIS A 79 -15.18 18.67 9.40
CA HIS A 79 -14.86 18.20 8.07
C HIS A 79 -14.18 16.83 8.08
N ASN A 80 -14.16 16.16 9.25
CA ASN A 80 -13.50 14.87 9.47
C ASN A 80 -11.98 14.91 9.21
N ARG A 81 -11.34 16.08 9.43
CA ARG A 81 -9.88 16.21 9.38
C ARG A 81 -9.30 15.96 10.76
N LEU A 82 -8.17 15.24 10.82
CA LEU A 82 -7.51 14.93 12.08
C LEU A 82 -6.94 16.19 12.74
N LEU A 83 -7.45 16.56 13.91
CA LEU A 83 -6.93 17.68 14.69
C LEU A 83 -5.89 17.25 15.72
N GLU A 84 -6.12 16.10 16.36
CA GLU A 84 -5.29 15.65 17.46
C GLU A 84 -5.21 14.13 17.46
N MET A 85 -4.02 13.60 17.71
CA MET A 85 -3.77 12.20 17.97
C MET A 85 -3.05 12.07 19.30
N ILE A 86 -3.52 11.17 20.18
CA ILE A 86 -2.85 10.83 21.43
C ILE A 86 -2.25 9.43 21.24
N TYR A 87 -0.94 9.36 21.32
CA TYR A 87 -0.16 8.12 21.18
C TYR A 87 -0.28 7.26 22.45
N PRO A 88 0.05 5.97 22.38
CA PRO A 88 0.02 5.10 23.56
C PRO A 88 0.94 5.54 24.70
N ASP A 89 1.96 6.31 24.43
CA ASP A 89 2.85 6.91 25.43
C ASP A 89 2.36 8.27 25.96
N GLU A 90 1.07 8.58 25.68
CA GLU A 90 0.36 9.79 26.10
C GLU A 90 0.84 11.09 25.43
N GLU A 91 1.79 11.02 24.49
CA GLU A 91 2.13 12.20 23.69
C GLU A 91 0.94 12.59 22.79
N LYS A 92 0.62 13.88 22.86
CA LYS A 92 -0.39 14.51 22.04
C LYS A 92 0.26 15.17 20.82
N VAL A 93 -0.16 14.80 19.63
CA VAL A 93 0.24 15.44 18.38
C VAL A 93 -0.94 16.13 17.74
N THR A 94 -0.79 17.42 17.44
CA THR A 94 -1.83 18.26 16.84
C THR A 94 -1.46 18.67 15.42
N TYR A 95 -2.49 18.78 14.59
CA TYR A 95 -2.38 19.15 13.18
C TYR A 95 -3.10 20.46 12.93
N GLY A 96 -2.37 21.45 12.40
CA GLY A 96 -2.95 22.71 11.94
C GLY A 96 -3.13 22.69 10.44
N TYR A 97 -4.16 23.39 9.97
CA TYR A 97 -4.55 23.44 8.57
C TYR A 97 -4.58 24.87 8.05
N ASN A 98 -4.18 25.06 6.81
CA ASN A 98 -4.34 26.33 6.10
C ASN A 98 -5.81 26.52 5.64
N LEU A 99 -6.11 27.66 5.07
CA LEU A 99 -7.46 27.97 4.56
C LEU A 99 -7.90 27.04 3.41
N GLY A 100 -6.97 26.43 2.70
CA GLY A 100 -7.23 25.40 1.67
C GLY A 100 -7.52 24.01 2.24
N GLY A 101 -7.38 23.80 3.55
CA GLY A 101 -7.59 22.51 4.20
C GLY A 101 -6.39 21.55 4.16
N GLN A 102 -5.21 22.04 3.75
CA GLN A 102 -3.96 21.28 3.78
C GLN A 102 -3.24 21.46 5.10
N VAL A 103 -2.48 20.45 5.54
CA VAL A 103 -1.69 20.53 6.78
C VAL A 103 -0.65 21.64 6.64
N ASP A 104 -0.66 22.57 7.59
CA ASP A 104 0.21 23.74 7.65
C ASP A 104 1.36 23.54 8.62
N HIS A 105 1.10 22.94 9.77
CA HIS A 105 2.09 22.62 10.80
C HIS A 105 1.67 21.40 11.64
N VAL A 106 2.64 20.80 12.33
CA VAL A 106 2.42 19.66 13.23
C VAL A 106 3.17 19.87 14.53
N ARG A 107 2.46 19.82 15.64
CA ARG A 107 3.01 20.09 16.96
C ARG A 107 2.82 18.91 17.91
N GLY A 108 3.90 18.51 18.57
CA GLY A 108 3.90 17.54 19.67
C GLY A 108 3.79 18.23 21.03
N TYR A 109 3.19 17.53 21.99
CA TYR A 109 3.12 17.95 23.38
C TYR A 109 3.14 16.72 24.30
N LYS A 110 4.13 16.65 25.18
CA LYS A 110 4.25 15.64 26.20
C LYS A 110 4.63 16.29 27.56
N SER A 111 5.92 16.33 27.89
CA SER A 111 6.40 17.10 29.06
C SER A 111 6.47 18.59 28.75
N TYR A 112 6.75 18.96 27.52
CA TYR A 112 6.72 20.32 26.96
C TYR A 112 6.25 20.28 25.50
N GLY A 113 5.94 21.44 24.94
CA GLY A 113 5.50 21.54 23.55
C GLY A 113 6.66 21.84 22.61
N TYR A 114 6.63 21.22 21.43
CA TYR A 114 7.59 21.46 20.33
C TYR A 114 6.91 21.24 18.99
N ASP A 115 7.44 21.86 17.95
CA ASP A 115 6.90 21.75 16.60
C ASP A 115 7.67 20.69 15.81
N TYR A 116 7.07 19.57 15.45
CA TYR A 116 7.67 18.61 14.50
C TYR A 116 7.86 19.24 13.12
N VAL A 117 6.82 19.95 12.68
CA VAL A 117 6.81 20.73 11.45
C VAL A 117 6.37 22.15 11.79
N ASN A 118 7.24 23.11 11.58
CA ASN A 118 6.94 24.51 11.80
C ASN A 118 6.02 25.07 10.72
N LYS A 119 6.26 24.69 9.45
CA LYS A 119 5.54 25.22 8.30
C LYS A 119 5.57 24.30 7.10
N ILE A 120 4.45 24.20 6.39
CA ILE A 120 4.36 23.61 5.06
C ILE A 120 3.77 24.64 4.10
N GLY A 121 4.43 24.88 2.98
CA GLY A 121 3.97 25.75 1.90
C GLY A 121 3.48 24.95 0.70
N TYR A 122 2.46 25.47 0.05
CA TYR A 122 1.87 24.86 -1.16
C TYR A 122 1.70 25.91 -2.23
N ASP A 123 1.78 25.51 -3.48
CA ASP A 123 1.43 26.35 -4.62
C ASP A 123 -0.11 26.34 -4.87
N LYS A 124 -0.52 27.13 -5.86
CA LYS A 124 -1.95 27.22 -6.28
C LYS A 124 -2.53 25.92 -6.83
N PHE A 125 -1.71 24.91 -7.04
CA PHE A 125 -2.11 23.58 -7.52
C PHE A 125 -1.98 22.52 -6.42
N GLU A 126 -1.82 22.97 -5.17
CA GLU A 126 -1.68 22.13 -3.98
C GLU A 126 -0.41 21.27 -3.94
N GLN A 127 0.58 21.57 -4.82
CA GLN A 127 1.89 20.93 -4.75
C GLN A 127 2.68 21.55 -3.60
N ARG A 128 3.34 20.71 -2.81
CA ARG A 128 4.21 21.18 -1.73
C ARG A 128 5.40 21.91 -2.33
N THR A 129 5.63 23.15 -1.90
CA THR A 129 6.77 23.98 -2.33
C THR A 129 7.79 24.18 -1.22
N TYR A 130 7.38 24.00 0.03
CA TYR A 130 8.20 24.27 1.19
C TYR A 130 7.82 23.38 2.37
N LEU A 131 8.83 22.96 3.13
CA LEU A 131 8.66 22.24 4.40
C LEU A 131 9.78 22.66 5.35
N LYS A 132 9.41 23.08 6.57
CA LYS A 132 10.36 23.43 7.63
C LYS A 132 10.13 22.58 8.86
N TYR A 133 11.16 21.89 9.29
CA TYR A 133 11.19 21.12 10.52
C TYR A 133 11.64 21.94 11.74
N CYS A 134 11.33 21.50 12.95
CA CYS A 134 11.74 22.21 14.16
C CYS A 134 13.25 22.17 14.42
N ASN A 135 13.98 21.20 13.85
CA ASN A 135 15.43 21.15 13.89
C ASN A 135 16.12 22.16 12.96
N GLY A 136 15.33 23.05 12.33
CA GLY A 136 15.81 24.09 11.44
C GLY A 136 15.99 23.61 9.99
N ALA A 137 15.90 22.32 9.68
CA ALA A 137 16.02 21.85 8.31
C ALA A 137 14.82 22.30 7.45
N GLU A 138 15.12 22.73 6.22
CA GLU A 138 14.17 23.28 5.27
C GLU A 138 14.26 22.51 3.96
N THR A 139 13.11 22.17 3.37
CA THR A 139 13.02 21.52 2.07
C THR A 139 12.27 22.41 1.09
N PHE A 140 12.83 22.62 -0.09
CA PHE A 140 12.26 23.42 -1.17
C PHE A 140 11.98 22.53 -2.38
N TYR A 141 10.81 22.69 -2.97
CA TYR A 141 10.37 21.98 -4.16
C TYR A 141 10.08 22.98 -5.28
N SER A 142 10.73 22.81 -6.42
CA SER A 142 10.49 23.61 -7.62
C SER A 142 9.89 22.74 -8.71
N TYR A 143 8.90 23.28 -9.41
CA TYR A 143 8.18 22.54 -10.45
C TYR A 143 8.24 23.26 -11.79
N ASP A 144 8.35 22.49 -12.87
CA ASP A 144 8.19 22.99 -14.23
C ASP A 144 6.79 23.63 -14.39
N PRO A 145 6.70 24.92 -14.73
CA PRO A 145 5.41 25.62 -14.78
C PRO A 145 4.47 25.08 -15.86
N ALA A 146 5.00 24.50 -16.96
CA ALA A 146 4.18 24.00 -18.07
C ALA A 146 3.64 22.58 -17.81
N ARG A 147 4.48 21.69 -17.28
CA ARG A 147 4.14 20.26 -17.10
C ARG A 147 4.00 19.84 -15.65
N ARG A 148 4.32 20.72 -14.71
CA ARG A 148 4.19 20.52 -13.26
C ARG A 148 5.04 19.36 -12.71
N ARG A 149 6.12 18.99 -13.42
CA ARG A 149 7.09 17.99 -12.98
C ARG A 149 8.03 18.60 -11.97
N LEU A 150 8.51 17.79 -11.01
CA LEU A 150 9.52 18.23 -10.06
C LEU A 150 10.81 18.56 -10.80
N GLN A 151 11.26 19.80 -10.70
CA GLN A 151 12.46 20.29 -11.34
C GLN A 151 13.67 20.26 -10.42
N ASN A 152 13.46 20.73 -9.19
CA ASN A 152 14.49 20.69 -8.14
C ASN A 152 13.89 20.30 -6.80
N LEU A 153 14.66 19.57 -6.01
CA LEU A 153 14.41 19.22 -4.61
C LEU A 153 15.64 19.59 -3.80
N VAL A 154 15.54 20.63 -2.97
CA VAL A 154 16.66 21.14 -2.18
C VAL A 154 16.39 20.98 -0.71
N VAL A 155 17.34 20.43 0.03
CA VAL A 155 17.30 20.33 1.50
C VAL A 155 18.46 21.14 2.08
N ASN A 156 18.11 22.13 2.90
CA ASN A 156 19.03 22.93 3.68
C ASN A 156 18.93 22.54 5.15
N ALA A 157 20.00 22.06 5.73
CA ALA A 157 20.11 21.67 7.14
C ALA A 157 21.10 22.58 7.88
N LYS A 158 21.42 22.26 9.11
CA LYS A 158 22.34 23.08 9.93
C LYS A 158 23.71 23.31 9.28
N ALA A 159 24.23 22.32 8.60
CA ALA A 159 25.54 22.41 7.91
C ALA A 159 25.46 23.09 6.53
N GLY A 160 24.30 23.59 6.12
CA GLY A 160 24.03 24.14 4.78
C GLY A 160 23.25 23.17 3.91
N ILE A 161 23.35 23.31 2.60
CA ILE A 161 22.66 22.45 1.64
C ILE A 161 23.27 21.06 1.67
N ILE A 162 22.45 20.05 2.05
CA ILE A 162 22.83 18.63 2.09
C ILE A 162 22.31 17.85 0.87
N MET A 163 21.26 18.35 0.21
CA MET A 163 20.68 17.78 -1.01
C MET A 163 20.27 18.92 -1.94
N ASP A 164 20.62 18.83 -3.20
CA ASP A 164 20.19 19.73 -4.28
C ASP A 164 20.02 18.92 -5.56
N ASN A 165 18.90 18.17 -5.60
CA ASN A 165 18.60 17.26 -6.70
C ASN A 165 17.91 18.01 -7.84
N ALA A 166 18.58 18.07 -8.99
CA ALA A 166 18.04 18.56 -10.26
C ALA A 166 17.59 17.37 -11.13
N TYR A 167 16.38 17.44 -11.68
CA TYR A 167 15.76 16.40 -12.47
C TYR A 167 15.70 16.75 -13.94
N SER A 168 16.04 15.80 -14.81
CA SER A 168 15.88 15.91 -16.26
C SER A 168 14.91 14.87 -16.78
N TYR A 169 14.14 15.20 -17.81
CA TYR A 169 13.04 14.40 -18.31
C TYR A 169 13.05 14.31 -19.83
N ASP A 170 12.52 13.20 -20.36
CA ASP A 170 12.16 13.12 -21.77
C ASP A 170 10.81 13.80 -22.08
N ALA A 171 10.37 13.70 -23.35
CA ALA A 171 9.14 14.30 -23.81
C ALA A 171 7.88 13.70 -23.17
N VAL A 172 7.91 12.45 -22.74
CA VAL A 172 6.80 11.72 -22.11
C VAL A 172 6.90 11.67 -20.59
N SER A 173 7.87 12.38 -20.00
CA SER A 173 8.09 12.53 -18.56
C SER A 173 8.78 11.37 -17.86
N ASN A 174 9.47 10.48 -18.58
CA ASN A 174 10.42 9.61 -17.91
C ASN A 174 11.60 10.45 -17.39
N VAL A 175 12.10 10.12 -16.21
CA VAL A 175 13.28 10.77 -15.63
C VAL A 175 14.51 10.25 -16.37
N LEU A 176 15.23 11.13 -17.04
CA LEU A 176 16.49 10.81 -17.73
C LEU A 176 17.71 10.91 -16.83
N GLY A 177 17.63 11.72 -15.79
CA GLY A 177 18.72 11.87 -14.83
C GLY A 177 18.34 12.67 -13.61
N ILE A 178 19.07 12.39 -12.53
CA ILE A 178 18.99 13.07 -11.24
C ILE A 178 20.42 13.46 -10.87
N LYS A 179 20.65 14.74 -10.56
CA LYS A 179 21.97 15.21 -10.17
C LYS A 179 21.88 16.00 -8.87
N ASN A 180 22.56 15.55 -7.84
CA ASN A 180 22.73 16.30 -6.60
C ASN A 180 23.91 17.26 -6.74
N ASN A 181 23.63 18.57 -6.74
CA ASN A 181 24.63 19.63 -6.84
C ASN A 181 25.04 20.20 -5.47
N ALA A 182 24.61 19.58 -4.35
CA ALA A 182 24.99 20.04 -3.02
C ALA A 182 26.52 20.10 -2.87
N PRO A 183 27.08 21.03 -2.08
CA PRO A 183 28.49 21.04 -1.77
C PRO A 183 28.88 19.76 -0.99
N LEU A 184 30.14 19.36 -1.13
CA LEU A 184 30.65 18.26 -0.32
C LEU A 184 30.58 18.61 1.17
N PRO A 185 30.21 17.66 2.05
CA PRO A 185 30.20 17.89 3.49
C PRO A 185 31.63 18.09 4.02
N GLN A 186 31.73 18.53 5.26
CA GLN A 186 33.02 18.59 5.97
C GLN A 186 33.60 17.18 6.18
N SER A 187 34.93 17.10 6.32
CA SER A 187 35.62 15.84 6.63
C SER A 187 34.97 15.10 7.80
N GLY A 188 34.80 13.79 7.65
CA GLY A 188 34.17 12.93 8.64
C GLY A 188 32.63 13.02 8.74
N LYS A 189 31.97 13.83 7.92
CA LYS A 189 30.50 13.93 7.90
C LYS A 189 29.93 13.14 6.73
N ALA A 190 28.73 12.58 6.93
CA ALA A 190 27.97 11.84 5.92
C ALA A 190 27.35 12.78 4.88
N GLY A 191 27.18 12.28 3.66
CA GLY A 191 26.60 12.98 2.53
C GLY A 191 27.59 13.18 1.39
N GLY A 192 27.09 13.67 0.25
CA GLY A 192 27.92 13.89 -0.94
C GLY A 192 27.14 14.21 -2.19
N GLN A 193 27.86 14.27 -3.29
CA GLN A 193 27.29 14.52 -4.61
C GLN A 193 26.92 13.19 -5.28
N MET A 194 25.71 13.11 -5.79
CA MET A 194 25.19 11.95 -6.48
C MET A 194 24.77 12.34 -7.90
N SER A 195 25.00 11.47 -8.87
CA SER A 195 24.47 11.62 -10.22
C SER A 195 23.97 10.28 -10.74
N HIS A 196 22.76 10.27 -11.26
CA HIS A 196 22.14 9.13 -11.93
C HIS A 196 21.77 9.48 -13.36
N SER A 197 21.90 8.51 -14.27
CA SER A 197 21.42 8.60 -15.65
C SER A 197 20.65 7.34 -16.01
N TYR A 198 19.53 7.51 -16.71
CA TYR A 198 18.60 6.43 -17.03
C TYR A 198 18.29 6.39 -18.52
N THR A 199 18.15 5.19 -19.08
CA THR A 199 17.62 4.99 -20.42
C THR A 199 16.46 3.99 -20.39
N TYR A 200 15.56 4.14 -21.34
CA TYR A 200 14.34 3.34 -21.42
C TYR A 200 14.22 2.66 -22.78
N ASP A 201 13.55 1.53 -22.81
CA ASP A 201 13.19 0.88 -24.05
C ASP A 201 11.93 1.51 -24.69
N PRO A 202 11.53 1.12 -25.90
CA PRO A 202 10.35 1.68 -26.58
C PRO A 202 9.02 1.48 -25.82
N LEU A 203 8.98 0.61 -24.82
CA LEU A 203 7.82 0.38 -23.94
C LEU A 203 7.94 1.11 -22.61
N TYR A 204 8.91 2.05 -22.49
CA TYR A 204 9.19 2.84 -21.30
C TYR A 204 9.65 2.04 -20.08
N ARG A 205 10.13 0.79 -20.28
CA ARG A 205 10.78 0.01 -19.23
C ARG A 205 12.22 0.47 -19.08
N LEU A 206 12.75 0.44 -17.86
CA LEU A 206 14.15 0.84 -17.60
C LEU A 206 15.12 -0.12 -18.31
N ALA A 207 15.84 0.38 -19.28
CA ALA A 207 16.81 -0.42 -20.05
C ALA A 207 18.20 -0.39 -19.43
N SER A 208 18.66 0.78 -18.96
CA SER A 208 19.93 0.92 -18.26
C SER A 208 19.94 2.07 -17.28
N ALA A 209 20.84 1.99 -16.31
CA ALA A 209 21.13 3.06 -15.40
C ALA A 209 22.62 3.09 -15.06
N THR A 210 23.13 4.28 -14.81
CA THR A 210 24.46 4.51 -14.24
C THR A 210 24.36 5.50 -13.10
N GLY A 211 25.21 5.34 -12.10
CA GLY A 211 25.29 6.29 -11.00
C GLY A 211 26.73 6.49 -10.54
N THR A 212 26.99 7.68 -10.01
CA THR A 212 28.27 8.04 -9.42
C THR A 212 28.03 8.78 -8.11
N TYR A 213 28.84 8.48 -7.13
CA TYR A 213 28.85 9.17 -5.84
C TYR A 213 30.24 9.73 -5.56
N LYS A 214 30.28 10.92 -5.00
CA LYS A 214 31.48 11.56 -4.49
C LYS A 214 31.22 12.14 -3.10
N GLY A 215 31.82 11.54 -2.10
CA GLY A 215 31.81 12.02 -0.71
C GLY A 215 33.07 12.81 -0.37
N THR A 216 33.19 13.19 0.90
CA THR A 216 34.43 13.75 1.45
C THR A 216 35.44 12.62 1.74
N ASP A 217 36.67 12.97 2.13
CA ASP A 217 37.72 12.03 2.54
C ASP A 217 38.03 10.94 1.49
N ASN A 218 38.02 11.35 0.20
CA ASN A 218 38.21 10.48 -0.96
C ASN A 218 37.18 9.34 -1.12
N LYS A 219 36.04 9.43 -0.46
CA LYS A 219 34.94 8.50 -0.67
C LYS A 219 34.38 8.66 -2.08
N SER A 220 34.23 7.56 -2.77
CA SER A 220 33.62 7.53 -4.11
C SER A 220 32.96 6.21 -4.39
N ALA A 221 31.96 6.22 -5.23
CA ALA A 221 31.33 5.00 -5.73
C ALA A 221 30.74 5.22 -7.12
N SER A 222 30.58 4.11 -7.84
CA SER A 222 29.87 4.10 -9.10
C SER A 222 29.13 2.77 -9.28
N TYR A 223 28.02 2.82 -10.03
CA TYR A 223 27.36 1.60 -10.47
C TYR A 223 26.94 1.68 -11.93
N THR A 224 26.79 0.51 -12.53
CA THR A 224 26.13 0.33 -13.82
C THR A 224 25.05 -0.72 -13.67
N LEU A 225 23.89 -0.52 -14.29
CA LEU A 225 22.77 -1.46 -14.36
C LEU A 225 22.34 -1.61 -15.82
N SER A 226 22.13 -2.84 -16.27
CA SER A 226 21.55 -3.15 -17.57
C SER A 226 20.44 -4.19 -17.40
N MET A 227 19.29 -3.94 -18.02
CA MET A 227 18.09 -4.77 -17.94
C MET A 227 17.72 -5.30 -19.33
N GLY A 228 17.36 -6.58 -19.42
CA GLY A 228 16.81 -7.19 -20.62
C GLY A 228 15.40 -7.74 -20.34
N TYR A 229 14.55 -7.66 -21.36
CA TYR A 229 13.13 -8.07 -21.24
C TYR A 229 12.69 -8.86 -22.46
N ASP A 230 11.72 -9.73 -22.28
CA ASP A 230 11.05 -10.41 -23.38
C ASP A 230 9.72 -9.74 -23.79
N ASN A 231 9.05 -10.33 -24.78
CA ASN A 231 7.77 -9.85 -25.29
C ASN A 231 6.59 -10.03 -24.30
N MET A 232 6.79 -10.80 -23.22
CA MET A 232 5.82 -10.97 -22.13
C MET A 232 6.11 -10.04 -20.95
N HIS A 233 6.98 -9.04 -21.14
CA HIS A 233 7.44 -8.09 -20.14
C HIS A 233 8.17 -8.72 -18.93
N ARG A 234 8.68 -9.97 -19.09
CA ARG A 234 9.48 -10.63 -18.06
C ARG A 234 10.94 -10.19 -18.17
N ILE A 235 11.62 -10.10 -17.03
CA ILE A 235 13.06 -9.83 -16.99
C ILE A 235 13.79 -11.06 -17.54
N THR A 236 14.64 -10.89 -18.54
CA THR A 236 15.51 -11.96 -19.07
C THR A 236 16.94 -11.84 -18.57
N SER A 237 17.38 -10.63 -18.27
CA SER A 237 18.70 -10.38 -17.68
C SER A 237 18.71 -9.13 -16.82
N LYS A 238 19.48 -9.16 -15.74
CA LYS A 238 19.83 -8.00 -14.91
C LYS A 238 21.31 -8.08 -14.61
N LYS A 239 22.06 -7.05 -15.01
CA LYS A 239 23.51 -6.95 -14.76
C LYS A 239 23.76 -5.68 -13.97
N GLN A 240 24.36 -5.83 -12.81
CA GLN A 240 24.68 -4.72 -11.92
C GLN A 240 26.12 -4.83 -11.44
N HIS A 241 26.91 -3.82 -11.69
CA HIS A 241 28.30 -3.74 -11.24
C HIS A 241 28.48 -2.49 -10.41
N LEU A 242 29.21 -2.65 -9.32
CA LEU A 242 29.43 -1.64 -8.29
C LEU A 242 30.92 -1.50 -8.01
N SER A 243 31.40 -0.28 -7.90
CA SER A 243 32.72 0.03 -7.35
C SER A 243 32.57 1.07 -6.25
N GLN A 244 33.16 0.82 -5.09
CA GLN A 244 33.11 1.74 -3.94
C GLN A 244 34.50 1.84 -3.33
N THR A 245 34.89 3.07 -2.92
CA THR A 245 36.14 3.35 -2.20
C THR A 245 35.82 4.16 -0.95
N GLY A 246 36.21 3.64 0.20
CA GLY A 246 36.09 4.31 1.49
C GLY A 246 34.65 4.59 1.97
N VAL A 247 33.60 3.96 1.40
CA VAL A 247 32.21 4.25 1.76
C VAL A 247 31.74 3.38 2.90
N GLN A 248 31.77 2.05 2.73
CA GLN A 248 31.29 1.10 3.76
C GLN A 248 32.43 0.44 4.52
N PHE A 249 33.64 0.43 3.97
CA PHE A 249 34.85 -0.10 4.61
C PHE A 249 36.09 0.61 4.07
N GLU A 250 37.22 0.43 4.72
CA GLU A 250 38.49 0.96 4.25
C GLU A 250 38.96 0.19 3.01
N GLY A 251 39.32 0.92 1.95
CA GLY A 251 39.79 0.34 0.68
C GLY A 251 38.74 0.42 -0.43
N THR A 252 38.96 -0.34 -1.48
CA THR A 252 38.09 -0.38 -2.67
C THR A 252 37.40 -1.74 -2.79
N LEU A 253 36.09 -1.74 -2.87
CA LEU A 253 35.26 -2.88 -3.19
C LEU A 253 34.77 -2.80 -4.63
N ASN A 254 35.06 -3.83 -5.41
CA ASN A 254 34.37 -4.08 -6.67
C ASN A 254 33.43 -5.28 -6.48
N ALA A 255 32.18 -5.09 -6.68
CA ALA A 255 31.15 -6.10 -6.50
C ALA A 255 30.10 -6.01 -7.61
N GLY A 256 29.24 -6.99 -7.70
CA GLY A 256 28.15 -7.00 -8.66
C GLY A 256 27.74 -8.40 -9.04
N TYR A 257 26.83 -8.46 -9.99
CA TYR A 257 26.30 -9.71 -10.49
C TYR A 257 25.76 -9.59 -11.91
N ASP A 258 25.78 -10.70 -12.61
CA ASP A 258 25.09 -10.89 -13.90
C ASP A 258 24.03 -11.98 -13.71
N LEU A 259 22.76 -11.60 -13.65
CA LEU A 259 21.63 -12.51 -13.55
C LEU A 259 21.04 -12.82 -14.94
N THR A 260 20.78 -14.09 -15.21
CA THR A 260 20.04 -14.54 -16.39
C THR A 260 18.83 -15.35 -15.92
N TYR A 261 17.64 -14.91 -16.29
CA TYR A 261 16.38 -15.45 -15.81
C TYR A 261 15.80 -16.48 -16.78
N THR A 262 15.42 -17.63 -16.25
CA THR A 262 14.71 -18.68 -16.99
C THR A 262 13.36 -18.92 -16.30
N TYR A 263 12.32 -19.02 -17.11
CA TYR A 263 10.94 -19.18 -16.64
C TYR A 263 10.38 -20.56 -16.94
N GLN A 264 9.44 -21.02 -16.10
CA GLN A 264 8.76 -22.29 -16.29
C GLN A 264 7.93 -22.29 -17.59
N LYS A 265 7.80 -23.49 -18.20
CA LYS A 265 7.10 -23.65 -19.49
C LYS A 265 5.66 -24.14 -19.37
N GLY A 266 5.24 -24.56 -18.16
CA GLY A 266 3.89 -25.09 -17.92
C GLY A 266 2.79 -24.04 -18.07
N ASP A 267 1.59 -24.48 -18.43
CA ASP A 267 0.42 -23.59 -18.48
C ASP A 267 0.12 -23.04 -17.08
N GLY A 268 -0.17 -21.74 -17.03
CA GLY A 268 -0.34 -21.01 -15.78
C GLY A 268 0.94 -20.66 -15.03
N LYS A 269 2.11 -21.19 -15.44
CA LYS A 269 3.39 -21.02 -14.74
C LYS A 269 4.41 -20.16 -15.50
N LYS A 270 4.05 -19.63 -16.66
CA LYS A 270 4.97 -18.91 -17.57
C LYS A 270 5.63 -17.67 -16.98
N PHE A 271 5.11 -17.13 -15.88
CA PHE A 271 5.67 -16.00 -15.15
C PHE A 271 6.47 -16.41 -13.90
N GLN A 272 6.44 -17.69 -13.52
CA GLN A 272 7.22 -18.24 -12.41
C GLN A 272 8.66 -18.51 -12.87
N LEU A 273 9.62 -18.16 -12.04
CA LEU A 273 11.02 -18.49 -12.31
C LEU A 273 11.22 -20.00 -12.21
N ASP A 274 12.03 -20.55 -13.12
CA ASP A 274 12.57 -21.90 -13.03
C ASP A 274 13.97 -21.86 -12.43
N ASN A 275 14.79 -20.99 -13.01
CA ASN A 275 16.18 -20.84 -12.62
C ASN A 275 16.66 -19.41 -12.88
N VAL A 276 17.53 -18.90 -12.02
CA VAL A 276 18.30 -17.68 -12.28
C VAL A 276 19.77 -18.02 -12.20
N ARG A 277 20.46 -17.96 -13.34
CA ARG A 277 21.93 -18.05 -13.34
C ARG A 277 22.49 -16.78 -12.73
N ASP A 278 23.35 -16.90 -11.73
CA ASP A 278 23.92 -15.82 -10.95
C ASP A 278 25.45 -15.86 -11.01
N ILE A 279 26.04 -15.00 -11.80
CA ILE A 279 27.49 -14.78 -11.80
C ILE A 279 27.75 -13.62 -10.85
N ASN A 280 28.46 -13.89 -9.78
CA ASN A 280 28.74 -12.93 -8.72
C ASN A 280 30.20 -12.46 -8.81
N TYR A 281 30.40 -11.15 -8.69
CA TYR A 281 31.73 -10.51 -8.78
C TYR A 281 32.03 -9.81 -7.46
N ARG A 282 33.13 -10.15 -6.83
CA ARG A 282 33.68 -9.48 -5.64
C ARG A 282 35.19 -9.32 -5.77
N THR A 283 35.77 -8.34 -5.09
CA THR A 283 37.22 -8.06 -5.10
C THR A 283 38.06 -9.26 -4.68
N GLU A 284 37.54 -10.06 -3.75
CA GLU A 284 38.18 -11.24 -3.20
C GLU A 284 38.03 -12.48 -4.08
N GLU A 285 37.08 -12.44 -4.99
CA GLU A 285 36.77 -13.50 -5.94
C GLU A 285 36.87 -12.92 -7.35
N THR A 286 37.70 -13.51 -8.20
CA THR A 286 37.70 -13.19 -9.63
C THR A 286 37.02 -14.33 -10.39
N PRO A 287 35.68 -14.49 -10.31
CA PRO A 287 35.00 -15.55 -11.00
C PRO A 287 35.02 -15.22 -12.48
N THR A 288 35.58 -16.16 -13.24
CA THR A 288 35.39 -16.16 -14.70
C THR A 288 34.08 -16.88 -15.02
N GLU A 289 33.55 -16.64 -16.20
CA GLU A 289 32.34 -17.33 -16.65
C GLU A 289 32.46 -18.86 -16.56
N SER A 290 33.68 -19.41 -16.79
CA SER A 290 33.98 -20.83 -16.69
C SER A 290 34.02 -21.37 -15.25
N THR A 291 34.20 -20.54 -14.25
CA THR A 291 34.26 -20.94 -12.83
C THR A 291 32.90 -20.81 -12.09
N ASN A 292 31.91 -20.22 -12.75
CA ASN A 292 30.55 -20.02 -12.23
C ASN A 292 29.48 -20.73 -13.05
N ILE A 293 29.83 -21.82 -13.72
CA ILE A 293 28.96 -22.49 -14.71
C ILE A 293 27.63 -22.97 -14.13
N ASN A 294 27.55 -23.25 -12.84
CA ASN A 294 26.34 -23.81 -12.21
C ASN A 294 25.75 -22.95 -11.08
N ASN A 295 26.05 -21.66 -11.00
CA ASN A 295 25.38 -20.76 -10.06
C ASN A 295 23.93 -20.48 -10.50
N GLY A 296 23.17 -21.54 -10.70
CA GLY A 296 21.77 -21.45 -11.03
C GLY A 296 20.94 -21.61 -9.75
N HIS A 297 20.35 -20.52 -9.30
CA HIS A 297 19.38 -20.57 -8.21
C HIS A 297 18.07 -21.13 -8.72
N LYS A 298 17.66 -22.27 -8.18
CA LYS A 298 16.38 -22.91 -8.52
C LYS A 298 15.27 -22.36 -7.65
N TYR A 299 14.13 -22.09 -8.27
CA TYR A 299 12.95 -21.50 -7.65
C TYR A 299 11.78 -22.48 -7.64
N THR A 300 11.11 -22.60 -6.51
CA THR A 300 9.92 -23.45 -6.38
C THR A 300 8.77 -22.62 -5.82
N TYR A 301 7.58 -22.83 -6.36
CA TYR A 301 6.36 -22.10 -6.00
C TYR A 301 5.29 -23.07 -5.49
N ASP A 302 4.43 -22.58 -4.59
CA ASP A 302 3.24 -23.31 -4.18
C ASP A 302 2.13 -23.27 -5.26
N ALA A 303 0.98 -23.85 -4.96
CA ALA A 303 -0.15 -23.90 -5.87
C ALA A 303 -0.78 -22.51 -6.13
N ASN A 304 -0.61 -21.56 -5.21
CA ASN A 304 -1.10 -20.18 -5.34
C ASN A 304 -0.12 -19.27 -6.09
N GLY A 305 1.06 -19.78 -6.40
CA GLY A 305 2.12 -19.02 -7.06
C GLY A 305 3.03 -18.23 -6.12
N ASN A 306 3.01 -18.51 -4.83
CA ASN A 306 3.95 -17.90 -3.90
C ASN A 306 5.29 -18.64 -3.96
N LEU A 307 6.39 -17.90 -3.88
CA LEU A 307 7.73 -18.51 -3.84
C LEU A 307 7.94 -19.18 -2.49
N VAL A 308 8.25 -20.49 -2.48
CA VAL A 308 8.43 -21.28 -1.26
C VAL A 308 9.86 -21.73 -1.03
N TYR A 309 10.69 -21.77 -2.06
CA TYR A 309 12.07 -22.27 -1.95
C TYR A 309 12.99 -21.64 -2.99
N ILE A 310 14.18 -21.25 -2.55
CA ILE A 310 15.29 -20.84 -3.40
C ILE A 310 16.53 -21.63 -2.96
N ASN A 311 17.14 -22.35 -3.90
CA ASN A 311 18.49 -22.87 -3.70
C ASN A 311 19.49 -21.78 -4.03
N THR A 312 20.25 -21.32 -3.06
CA THR A 312 21.26 -20.26 -3.21
C THR A 312 22.68 -20.79 -3.19
N SER A 313 22.85 -22.11 -3.22
CA SER A 313 24.18 -22.76 -3.25
C SER A 313 25.04 -22.27 -4.42
N ARG A 314 26.29 -22.07 -4.17
CA ARG A 314 27.28 -21.58 -5.15
C ARG A 314 28.28 -22.67 -5.52
N VAL A 315 28.73 -22.66 -6.76
CA VAL A 315 29.85 -23.48 -7.19
C VAL A 315 31.15 -22.76 -6.86
N LYS A 316 32.05 -23.44 -6.13
CA LYS A 316 33.40 -22.95 -5.83
C LYS A 316 34.27 -22.87 -7.09
N LYS A 317 35.36 -22.11 -6.98
CA LYS A 317 36.36 -21.92 -8.05
C LYS A 317 36.96 -23.23 -8.59
N ASP A 318 36.95 -24.31 -7.78
CA ASP A 318 37.40 -25.66 -8.19
C ASP A 318 36.31 -26.50 -8.89
N GLY A 319 35.13 -25.93 -9.15
CA GLY A 319 34.01 -26.59 -9.78
C GLY A 319 33.17 -27.48 -8.86
N LYS A 320 33.48 -27.53 -7.57
CA LYS A 320 32.65 -28.23 -6.57
C LYS A 320 31.59 -27.33 -6.00
N GLU A 321 30.42 -27.89 -5.73
CA GLU A 321 29.42 -27.18 -4.96
C GLU A 321 29.99 -26.77 -3.61
N ASP A 322 29.64 -25.59 -3.14
CA ASP A 322 29.95 -25.20 -1.79
C ASP A 322 29.24 -26.18 -0.85
N GLU A 323 29.98 -26.86 0.02
CA GLU A 323 29.45 -27.85 0.98
C GLU A 323 28.42 -27.27 1.93
N ARG A 324 28.32 -25.95 1.96
CA ARG A 324 27.21 -25.23 2.60
C ARG A 324 26.07 -25.09 1.60
N ALA A 325 25.09 -25.98 1.70
CA ALA A 325 23.82 -25.75 1.05
C ALA A 325 23.25 -24.46 1.65
N THR A 326 23.25 -23.42 0.83
CA THR A 326 22.57 -22.18 1.19
C THR A 326 21.19 -22.21 0.56
N GLU A 327 20.18 -22.07 1.36
CA GLU A 327 18.80 -22.15 0.92
C GLU A 327 17.95 -21.15 1.65
N GLN A 328 16.92 -20.67 0.96
CA GLN A 328 15.88 -19.82 1.52
C GLN A 328 14.56 -20.56 1.39
N LYS A 329 13.82 -20.64 2.48
CA LYS A 329 12.51 -21.28 2.50
C LYS A 329 11.46 -20.30 3.00
N TYR A 330 10.26 -20.38 2.44
CA TYR A 330 9.17 -19.47 2.77
C TYR A 330 7.89 -20.27 2.98
N ARG A 331 7.11 -19.88 3.96
CA ARG A 331 5.81 -20.47 4.25
C ARG A 331 4.73 -19.39 4.18
N TRP A 332 3.67 -19.68 3.46
CA TRP A 332 2.57 -18.76 3.21
C TRP A 332 1.25 -19.31 3.74
N ASP A 333 0.31 -18.43 4.04
CA ASP A 333 -1.06 -18.81 4.35
C ASP A 333 -1.96 -18.80 3.09
N GLU A 334 -3.23 -19.14 3.27
CA GLU A 334 -4.22 -19.23 2.20
C GLU A 334 -4.57 -17.88 1.58
N GLU A 335 -4.16 -16.79 2.22
CA GLU A 335 -4.33 -15.41 1.71
C GLU A 335 -3.04 -14.85 1.10
N ASN A 336 -2.05 -15.72 0.86
CA ASN A 336 -0.74 -15.36 0.30
C ASN A 336 0.06 -14.39 1.18
N ARG A 337 -0.12 -14.48 2.52
CA ARG A 337 0.69 -13.74 3.48
C ARG A 337 1.84 -14.61 3.97
N LEU A 338 3.03 -14.03 4.09
CA LEU A 338 4.23 -14.74 4.54
C LEU A 338 4.13 -15.06 6.04
N LEU A 339 4.06 -16.32 6.39
CA LEU A 339 4.02 -16.78 7.79
C LEU A 339 5.41 -16.93 8.41
N ALA A 340 6.35 -17.39 7.62
CA ALA A 340 7.73 -17.57 8.06
C ALA A 340 8.72 -17.54 6.89
N ALA A 341 9.94 -17.14 7.18
CA ALA A 341 11.09 -17.22 6.29
C ALA A 341 12.25 -17.89 7.02
N ASP A 342 12.90 -18.82 6.34
CA ASP A 342 14.15 -19.43 6.75
C ASP A 342 15.28 -18.95 5.85
N GLU A 343 16.26 -18.32 6.42
CA GLU A 343 17.47 -17.85 5.77
C GLU A 343 18.66 -18.65 6.31
N ASN A 344 18.97 -19.78 5.68
CA ASN A 344 20.08 -20.68 6.10
C ASN A 344 19.99 -21.12 7.58
N GLY A 345 18.81 -21.51 8.06
CA GLY A 345 18.59 -21.92 9.43
C GLY A 345 18.20 -20.80 10.39
N PHE A 346 18.17 -19.56 9.92
CA PHE A 346 17.69 -18.41 10.66
C PHE A 346 16.20 -18.14 10.33
N VAL A 347 15.32 -18.43 11.29
CA VAL A 347 13.88 -18.40 11.08
C VAL A 347 13.26 -17.11 11.61
N SER A 348 12.56 -16.37 10.73
CA SER A 348 11.69 -15.25 11.07
C SER A 348 10.24 -15.67 10.99
N ASN A 349 9.39 -15.19 11.90
CA ASN A 349 7.98 -15.49 11.93
C ASN A 349 7.15 -14.21 11.90
N TYR A 350 5.97 -14.25 11.24
CA TYR A 350 5.13 -13.11 10.98
C TYR A 350 3.67 -13.40 11.32
N TRP A 351 2.99 -12.42 11.91
CA TRP A 351 1.54 -12.46 12.16
C TRP A 351 0.89 -11.21 11.61
N TYR A 352 -0.36 -11.37 11.23
CA TYR A 352 -1.13 -10.33 10.55
C TYR A 352 -2.46 -10.10 11.24
N ASP A 353 -2.96 -8.89 11.11
CA ASP A 353 -4.33 -8.58 11.52
C ASP A 353 -5.34 -8.96 10.42
N ALA A 354 -6.60 -8.67 10.71
CA ALA A 354 -7.71 -8.96 9.80
C ALA A 354 -7.67 -8.16 8.50
N ASP A 355 -6.95 -7.04 8.45
CA ASP A 355 -6.78 -6.24 7.23
C ASP A 355 -5.57 -6.72 6.41
N GLY A 356 -4.82 -7.71 6.94
CA GLY A 356 -3.61 -8.23 6.32
C GLY A 356 -2.36 -7.40 6.61
N GLU A 357 -2.44 -6.44 7.53
CA GLU A 357 -1.28 -5.68 7.97
C GLU A 357 -0.46 -6.49 8.99
N ARG A 358 0.86 -6.50 8.82
CA ARG A 358 1.78 -7.18 9.75
C ARG A 358 1.72 -6.57 11.14
N THR A 359 1.48 -7.40 12.14
CA THR A 359 1.33 -6.97 13.53
C THR A 359 2.49 -7.37 14.41
N VAL A 360 3.07 -8.52 14.13
CA VAL A 360 4.20 -9.07 14.88
C VAL A 360 5.20 -9.65 13.90
N LYS A 361 6.47 -9.34 14.13
CA LYS A 361 7.61 -10.01 13.53
C LYS A 361 8.49 -10.52 14.67
N THR A 362 8.88 -11.79 14.62
CA THR A 362 9.89 -12.34 15.52
C THR A 362 11.02 -12.94 14.70
N SER A 363 12.21 -12.90 15.24
CA SER A 363 13.37 -13.61 14.69
C SER A 363 14.14 -14.25 15.83
N GLY A 364 14.87 -15.31 15.51
CA GLY A 364 15.82 -15.90 16.45
C GLY A 364 16.93 -14.93 16.86
N GLU A 365 17.77 -15.31 17.81
CA GLU A 365 18.97 -14.55 18.10
C GLU A 365 19.92 -14.56 16.90
N ASN A 366 20.63 -13.47 16.71
CA ASN A 366 21.41 -13.14 15.53
C ASN A 366 22.60 -14.03 15.23
N GLU A 367 22.81 -15.07 15.95
CA GLU A 367 23.93 -15.93 15.75
C GLU A 367 23.44 -17.33 15.42
N ALA A 368 23.31 -17.60 14.12
CA ALA A 368 23.47 -18.96 13.67
C ALA A 368 24.84 -19.44 14.18
N ILE A 369 24.83 -20.34 15.14
CA ILE A 369 26.07 -20.88 15.70
C ILE A 369 26.60 -21.87 14.68
N TYR A 370 27.66 -21.51 14.02
CA TYR A 370 28.42 -22.39 13.15
C TYR A 370 29.60 -22.94 13.93
N VAL A 371 29.65 -24.24 14.15
CA VAL A 371 30.81 -24.95 14.66
C VAL A 371 31.53 -25.61 13.50
N ASN A 372 32.78 -25.25 13.27
CA ASN A 372 33.57 -25.75 12.12
C ASN A 372 32.93 -25.53 10.76
N SER A 373 32.22 -24.42 10.59
CA SER A 373 31.50 -24.08 9.37
C SER A 373 30.21 -24.86 9.10
N GLU A 374 29.79 -25.71 10.01
CA GLU A 374 28.49 -26.35 9.98
C GLU A 374 27.49 -25.59 10.86
N PHE A 375 26.24 -25.44 10.37
CA PHE A 375 25.17 -24.88 11.16
C PHE A 375 24.90 -25.80 12.36
N SER A 376 25.24 -25.35 13.54
CA SER A 376 25.13 -26.09 14.80
C SER A 376 23.88 -25.79 15.61
N GLY A 377 23.06 -24.90 15.12
CA GLY A 377 21.86 -24.41 15.76
C GLY A 377 21.86 -22.91 15.93
N GLY A 378 20.70 -22.35 16.25
CA GLY A 378 20.51 -20.96 16.64
C GLY A 378 19.72 -20.91 17.93
N ASN A 379 19.69 -19.77 18.58
CA ASN A 379 18.74 -19.55 19.65
C ASN A 379 17.34 -19.39 19.03
N THR A 380 16.51 -20.38 19.23
CA THR A 380 15.13 -20.41 18.73
C THR A 380 14.16 -19.62 19.62
N GLY A 381 14.68 -18.98 20.68
CA GLY A 381 13.89 -18.05 21.50
C GLY A 381 13.51 -16.80 20.71
N THR A 382 12.45 -16.13 21.11
CA THR A 382 12.02 -14.83 20.58
C THR A 382 12.97 -13.72 21.07
N ALA A 383 14.22 -13.78 20.66
CA ALA A 383 15.23 -12.83 21.10
C ALA A 383 15.00 -11.43 20.52
N ARG A 384 14.42 -11.37 19.33
CA ARG A 384 14.06 -10.11 18.68
C ARG A 384 12.62 -10.16 18.24
N PHE A 385 11.91 -9.08 18.50
CA PHE A 385 10.57 -8.90 17.99
C PHE A 385 10.29 -7.44 17.68
N SER A 386 9.41 -7.24 16.72
CA SER A 386 8.76 -5.95 16.42
C SER A 386 7.26 -6.12 16.53
N LEU A 387 6.65 -5.25 17.33
CA LEU A 387 5.20 -5.12 17.47
C LEU A 387 4.72 -3.91 16.68
N TYR A 388 4.00 -4.12 15.61
CA TYR A 388 3.38 -3.07 14.81
C TYR A 388 2.02 -2.72 15.41
N VAL A 389 2.02 -1.90 16.43
CA VAL A 389 0.80 -1.47 17.13
C VAL A 389 -0.13 -0.76 16.18
N SER A 390 0.45 0.08 15.34
CA SER A 390 -0.21 0.84 14.28
C SER A 390 0.87 1.40 13.35
N PRO A 391 0.53 2.02 12.21
CA PRO A 391 1.51 2.76 11.41
C PRO A 391 2.27 3.84 12.19
N TYR A 392 1.70 4.27 13.31
CA TYR A 392 2.23 5.38 14.13
C TYR A 392 3.16 4.93 15.26
N LEU A 393 3.14 3.64 15.63
CA LEU A 393 3.95 3.15 16.74
C LEU A 393 4.38 1.70 16.52
N VAL A 394 5.69 1.48 16.58
CA VAL A 394 6.32 0.16 16.58
C VAL A 394 7.04 -0.01 17.91
N ALA A 395 6.68 -1.05 18.65
CA ALA A 395 7.31 -1.42 19.90
C ALA A 395 8.24 -2.62 19.71
N GLY A 396 9.26 -2.72 20.51
CA GLY A 396 10.27 -3.77 20.43
C GLY A 396 10.71 -4.28 21.80
N GLN A 397 11.78 -5.01 21.79
CA GLN A 397 12.37 -5.63 22.96
C GLN A 397 12.76 -4.61 24.03
N GLY A 398 12.63 -5.00 25.30
CA GLY A 398 12.99 -4.16 26.45
C GLY A 398 12.10 -2.93 26.66
N GLY A 399 10.89 -2.93 26.06
CA GLY A 399 9.95 -1.80 26.15
C GLY A 399 10.36 -0.59 25.32
N LYS A 400 11.36 -0.73 24.45
CA LYS A 400 11.72 0.31 23.48
C LYS A 400 10.65 0.44 22.43
N TYR A 401 10.41 1.65 21.94
CA TYR A 401 9.46 1.90 20.84
C TYR A 401 9.91 3.05 19.96
N THR A 402 9.38 3.08 18.77
CA THR A 402 9.55 4.18 17.82
C THR A 402 8.18 4.69 17.44
N LYS A 403 7.95 5.98 17.62
CA LYS A 403 6.77 6.68 17.11
C LYS A 403 7.07 7.26 15.74
N HIS A 404 6.08 7.24 14.87
CA HIS A 404 6.15 7.82 13.55
C HIS A 404 5.10 8.90 13.40
N ILE A 405 5.53 10.07 13.01
CA ILE A 405 4.68 11.21 12.72
C ILE A 405 4.56 11.37 11.20
N TYR A 406 3.35 11.57 10.72
CA TYR A 406 3.03 11.63 9.30
C TYR A 406 2.39 12.97 8.91
N VAL A 407 2.64 13.39 7.68
CA VAL A 407 1.85 14.40 6.96
C VAL A 407 1.32 13.74 5.70
N GLY A 408 0.01 13.52 5.65
CA GLY A 408 -0.60 12.65 4.65
C GLY A 408 -0.09 11.22 4.81
N SER A 409 0.42 10.62 3.74
CA SER A 409 1.03 9.29 3.74
C SER A 409 2.54 9.29 3.98
N GLN A 410 3.17 10.47 4.07
CA GLN A 410 4.62 10.60 4.22
C GLN A 410 5.02 10.59 5.69
N ARG A 411 5.90 9.65 6.08
CA ARG A 411 6.60 9.69 7.37
C ARG A 411 7.56 10.87 7.37
N ILE A 412 7.43 11.74 8.36
CA ILE A 412 8.23 12.97 8.46
C ILE A 412 9.20 12.92 9.62
N VAL A 413 8.81 12.28 10.74
CA VAL A 413 9.65 12.15 11.93
C VAL A 413 9.50 10.76 12.52
N SER A 414 10.60 10.19 12.97
CA SER A 414 10.63 9.07 13.91
C SER A 414 11.19 9.56 15.24
N LYS A 415 10.49 9.24 16.33
CA LYS A 415 10.91 9.59 17.69
C LYS A 415 11.01 8.33 18.52
N LEU A 416 12.12 8.16 19.21
CA LEU A 416 12.38 7.00 20.04
C LEU A 416 11.78 7.20 21.45
N GLY A 417 11.53 6.08 22.11
CA GLY A 417 11.12 6.03 23.51
C GLY A 417 11.46 4.68 24.13
N ASP A 418 11.25 4.58 25.41
CA ASP A 418 11.44 3.35 26.19
C ASP A 418 10.27 3.13 27.15
N LEU A 419 10.36 2.06 27.96
CA LEU A 419 9.33 1.74 28.94
C LEU A 419 9.07 2.86 29.95
N ALA A 420 10.10 3.62 30.32
CA ALA A 420 9.97 4.74 31.26
C ALA A 420 9.23 5.93 30.63
N SER A 421 9.25 6.02 29.31
CA SER A 421 8.57 7.08 28.56
C SER A 421 7.06 6.84 28.41
N TYR A 422 6.53 5.63 28.64
CA TYR A 422 5.10 5.38 28.65
C TYR A 422 4.43 6.07 29.84
N GLY A 423 3.29 6.68 29.62
CA GLY A 423 2.47 7.21 30.69
C GLY A 423 1.87 6.10 31.56
N ALA A 424 1.47 5.00 30.94
CA ALA A 424 1.06 3.77 31.60
C ALA A 424 1.81 2.59 30.99
N ASP A 425 2.26 1.65 31.83
CA ASP A 425 2.91 0.43 31.36
C ASP A 425 1.95 -0.38 30.49
N PRO A 426 2.22 -0.62 29.19
CA PRO A 426 1.32 -1.34 28.28
C PRO A 426 0.94 -2.74 28.77
N ARG A 427 1.78 -3.39 29.57
CA ARG A 427 1.54 -4.73 30.14
C ARG A 427 0.51 -4.74 31.27
N ARG A 428 0.08 -3.56 31.71
CA ARG A 428 -0.83 -3.37 32.84
C ARG A 428 -2.12 -2.66 32.47
N ILE A 429 -2.27 -2.28 31.20
CA ILE A 429 -3.53 -1.75 30.66
C ILE A 429 -4.49 -2.92 30.48
N PRO A 430 -5.80 -2.76 30.78
CA PRO A 430 -6.80 -3.78 30.54
C PRO A 430 -6.78 -4.27 29.08
N TYR A 431 -6.96 -5.57 28.89
CA TYR A 431 -6.98 -6.17 27.56
C TYR A 431 -8.18 -5.67 26.74
N ALA A 432 -8.01 -5.60 25.43
CA ALA A 432 -9.12 -5.34 24.51
C ALA A 432 -10.23 -6.39 24.70
N GLY A 433 -11.48 -5.95 24.70
CA GLY A 433 -12.65 -6.77 24.99
C GLY A 433 -13.07 -6.77 26.46
N ASN A 434 -12.29 -6.19 27.36
CA ASN A 434 -12.65 -6.10 28.78
C ASN A 434 -13.87 -5.20 29.05
N GLU A 435 -14.05 -4.15 28.25
CA GLU A 435 -15.22 -3.26 28.27
C GLU A 435 -16.27 -3.62 27.21
N ALA A 436 -16.03 -4.64 26.41
CA ALA A 436 -16.95 -5.07 25.37
C ALA A 436 -18.08 -5.88 25.99
N ASP A 437 -19.31 -5.52 25.71
CA ASP A 437 -20.58 -6.04 26.24
C ASP A 437 -20.63 -7.59 26.40
N GLY A 438 -20.09 -8.13 27.49
CA GLY A 438 -20.11 -9.56 27.81
C GLY A 438 -19.19 -10.46 26.97
N LEU A 439 -18.26 -9.91 26.18
CA LEU A 439 -17.31 -10.69 25.42
C LEU A 439 -16.07 -11.00 26.26
N THR A 440 -15.63 -12.26 26.20
CA THR A 440 -14.39 -12.71 26.83
C THR A 440 -13.47 -13.30 25.77
N ILE A 441 -12.27 -12.74 25.65
CA ILE A 441 -11.24 -13.22 24.75
C ILE A 441 -10.29 -14.13 25.50
N ASN A 442 -10.07 -15.32 24.98
CA ASN A 442 -9.09 -16.25 25.54
C ASN A 442 -7.67 -15.95 25.00
N TYR A 443 -7.00 -14.98 25.61
CA TYR A 443 -5.62 -14.63 25.26
C TYR A 443 -4.63 -15.75 25.52
N LYS A 444 -4.90 -16.62 26.49
CA LYS A 444 -4.07 -17.79 26.79
C LYS A 444 -4.05 -18.81 25.65
N ASP A 445 -5.21 -19.07 25.07
CA ASP A 445 -5.34 -19.95 23.89
C ASP A 445 -4.66 -19.34 22.66
N LYS A 446 -4.83 -18.02 22.42
CA LYS A 446 -4.15 -17.32 21.33
C LYS A 446 -2.63 -17.41 21.46
N TYR A 447 -2.12 -17.20 22.67
CA TYR A 447 -0.69 -17.33 22.96
C TYR A 447 -0.17 -18.73 22.67
N ALA A 448 -0.85 -19.76 23.13
CA ALA A 448 -0.46 -21.15 22.89
C ALA A 448 -0.46 -21.48 21.38
N LYS A 449 -1.42 -20.96 20.61
CA LYS A 449 -1.47 -21.12 19.16
C LYS A 449 -0.32 -20.42 18.45
N GLN A 450 0.04 -19.21 18.87
CA GLN A 450 1.22 -18.53 18.32
C GLN A 450 2.53 -19.30 18.57
N LEU A 451 2.71 -19.80 19.78
CA LEU A 451 3.88 -20.61 20.11
C LEU A 451 3.91 -21.91 19.29
N GLN A 452 2.76 -22.55 19.10
CA GLN A 452 2.66 -23.74 18.26
C GLN A 452 2.98 -23.41 16.80
N SER A 453 2.52 -22.29 16.27
CA SER A 453 2.80 -21.90 14.88
C SER A 453 4.30 -21.72 14.59
N ILE A 454 5.09 -21.24 15.57
CA ILE A 454 6.56 -21.19 15.44
C ILE A 454 7.13 -22.62 15.33
N LYS A 455 6.72 -23.53 16.19
CA LYS A 455 7.16 -24.94 16.15
C LYS A 455 6.84 -25.59 14.80
N ASP A 456 5.63 -25.32 14.29
CA ASP A 456 5.18 -25.80 12.98
C ASP A 456 5.99 -25.21 11.82
N ASN A 457 6.43 -23.95 11.92
CA ASN A 457 7.32 -23.34 10.94
C ASN A 457 8.70 -24.00 10.92
N TYR A 458 9.31 -24.22 12.09
CA TYR A 458 10.59 -24.93 12.17
C TYR A 458 10.47 -26.36 11.60
N LYS A 459 9.39 -27.07 11.95
CA LYS A 459 9.11 -28.40 11.41
C LYS A 459 8.93 -28.39 9.88
N ALA A 460 8.24 -27.41 9.34
CA ALA A 460 8.01 -27.27 7.90
C ALA A 460 9.31 -27.00 7.12
N PHE A 461 10.29 -26.40 7.77
CA PHE A 461 11.60 -26.12 7.20
C PHE A 461 12.64 -27.22 7.45
N ASP A 462 12.23 -28.32 8.09
CA ASP A 462 13.12 -29.41 8.52
C ASP A 462 14.24 -28.95 9.46
N LEU A 463 13.96 -27.96 10.30
CA LEU A 463 14.89 -27.41 11.27
C LEU A 463 14.54 -27.86 12.70
N PRO A 464 15.55 -28.12 13.56
CA PRO A 464 15.29 -28.46 14.96
C PRO A 464 14.79 -27.22 15.71
N TYR A 465 13.69 -27.37 16.45
CA TYR A 465 13.24 -26.36 17.40
C TYR A 465 13.91 -26.57 18.76
N ASN A 466 14.85 -25.70 19.09
CA ASN A 466 15.61 -25.78 20.35
C ASN A 466 15.14 -24.73 21.38
N GLY A 467 14.03 -24.02 21.09
CA GLY A 467 13.47 -23.05 22.00
C GLY A 467 12.93 -23.72 23.26
N LYS A 468 13.14 -23.08 24.38
CA LYS A 468 12.45 -23.48 25.61
C LYS A 468 11.00 -23.07 25.47
N ASP A 469 10.09 -24.01 25.68
CA ASP A 469 8.70 -23.69 25.96
C ASP A 469 8.64 -22.76 27.15
N ASN A 470 7.72 -21.84 27.10
CA ASN A 470 7.70 -20.65 27.88
C ASN A 470 7.29 -20.83 29.33
N ASP A 471 7.64 -21.95 29.97
CA ASP A 471 7.42 -22.17 31.41
C ASP A 471 8.11 -21.11 32.27
N ASP A 472 9.27 -20.63 31.86
CA ASP A 472 9.99 -19.54 32.53
C ASP A 472 9.29 -18.18 32.42
N TYR A 473 8.47 -18.02 31.44
CA TYR A 473 7.68 -16.83 31.21
C TYR A 473 6.55 -16.71 32.24
N VAL A 474 6.16 -17.83 32.75
CA VAL A 474 5.16 -17.98 33.79
C VAL A 474 5.65 -17.40 35.11
N ASN A 475 6.93 -17.35 35.34
CA ASN A 475 7.53 -16.90 36.61
C ASN A 475 7.58 -15.37 36.78
N GLY A 476 6.68 -14.67 36.21
CA GLY A 476 6.51 -13.31 36.67
C GLY A 476 6.26 -12.33 35.57
N GLN A 477 6.32 -12.71 34.32
CA GLN A 477 6.31 -11.73 33.24
C GLN A 477 5.32 -11.98 32.08
N GLY A 478 4.80 -13.18 31.99
CA GLY A 478 3.79 -13.56 30.99
C GLY A 478 2.36 -13.54 31.55
N PHE A 479 1.58 -14.50 31.15
CA PHE A 479 0.20 -14.66 31.61
C PHE A 479 0.08 -14.89 33.11
N CYS A 480 1.07 -15.49 33.74
CA CYS A 480 1.03 -15.72 35.19
C CYS A 480 0.89 -14.43 35.98
N CYS A 481 1.53 -13.32 35.56
CA CYS A 481 1.46 -12.06 36.26
C CYS A 481 0.17 -11.30 36.00
N ASN A 482 -0.49 -11.67 34.94
CA ASN A 482 -1.79 -11.14 34.53
C ASN A 482 -2.92 -12.19 34.66
N ASP A 483 -2.58 -13.42 35.12
CA ASP A 483 -3.47 -14.59 35.25
C ASP A 483 -4.19 -14.92 33.92
N GLY A 484 -3.80 -14.33 32.82
CA GLY A 484 -4.42 -14.48 31.52
C GLY A 484 -5.88 -14.00 31.47
N THR A 485 -6.35 -13.26 32.47
CA THR A 485 -7.71 -12.74 32.52
C THR A 485 -7.74 -11.22 32.35
N PRO A 486 -8.73 -10.66 31.64
CA PRO A 486 -8.91 -9.21 31.54
C PRO A 486 -9.11 -8.55 32.90
N GLU A 487 -9.80 -9.21 33.84
CA GLU A 487 -10.08 -8.70 35.20
C GLU A 487 -8.81 -8.53 36.00
N ALA A 488 -7.91 -9.52 35.98
CA ALA A 488 -6.63 -9.43 36.65
C ALA A 488 -5.75 -8.31 36.06
N ALA A 489 -5.72 -8.17 34.74
CA ALA A 489 -5.04 -7.09 34.05
C ALA A 489 -5.59 -5.73 34.44
N GLN A 490 -6.93 -5.58 34.51
CA GLN A 490 -7.61 -4.37 34.93
C GLN A 490 -7.30 -4.00 36.39
N ALA A 491 -7.37 -4.94 37.29
CA ALA A 491 -7.07 -4.71 38.71
C ALA A 491 -5.64 -4.21 38.90
N ARG A 492 -4.67 -4.75 38.14
CA ARG A 492 -3.28 -4.28 38.18
C ARG A 492 -3.08 -2.94 37.52
N ALA A 493 -3.75 -2.66 36.41
CA ALA A 493 -3.71 -1.36 35.75
C ALA A 493 -4.27 -0.26 36.67
N MET A 494 -5.35 -0.56 37.38
CA MET A 494 -5.95 0.37 38.36
C MET A 494 -5.06 0.56 39.61
N ALA A 495 -4.41 -0.51 40.10
CA ALA A 495 -3.51 -0.43 41.25
C ALA A 495 -2.23 0.39 40.99
N ARG A 496 -1.86 0.55 39.73
CA ARG A 496 -0.78 1.45 39.34
C ARG A 496 -1.37 2.75 38.82
N THR A 497 -1.35 3.74 39.68
CA THR A 497 -1.66 5.10 39.25
C THR A 497 -0.77 5.44 38.07
N ARG A 498 -1.37 5.85 37.00
CA ARG A 498 -0.65 6.41 35.87
C ARG A 498 0.15 7.59 36.36
N ALA A 499 1.40 7.57 36.09
CA ALA A 499 2.21 8.76 36.30
C ALA A 499 1.93 9.73 35.16
N VAL A 500 0.77 10.36 35.22
CA VAL A 500 0.42 11.42 34.29
C VAL A 500 1.35 12.60 34.57
N ASN A 501 2.10 13.00 33.57
CA ASN A 501 2.99 14.17 33.58
C ASN A 501 4.12 14.20 34.64
N GLY A 502 4.12 13.31 35.61
CA GLY A 502 5.15 13.28 36.66
C GLY A 502 6.41 12.52 36.30
N ASN A 503 6.33 11.63 35.32
CA ASN A 503 7.45 10.80 34.88
C ASN A 503 8.25 11.43 33.72
N PHE A 504 7.74 12.45 33.08
CA PHE A 504 8.44 13.11 32.00
C PHE A 504 9.24 14.28 32.54
N LYS A 505 10.54 14.14 32.49
CA LYS A 505 11.45 15.23 32.88
C LYS A 505 11.63 16.17 31.70
N PRO A 506 11.54 17.49 31.87
CA PRO A 506 12.01 18.42 30.85
C PRO A 506 13.44 18.09 30.47
N ASN A 507 13.72 17.99 29.19
CA ASN A 507 15.00 17.57 28.60
C ASN A 507 15.38 16.10 28.84
N ASP A 508 14.39 15.20 28.99
CA ASP A 508 14.61 13.77 28.90
C ASP A 508 15.36 13.43 27.62
N ASP A 509 16.37 12.58 27.68
CA ASP A 509 17.22 12.25 26.52
C ASP A 509 16.40 11.59 25.39
N TYR A 510 15.35 10.81 25.71
CA TYR A 510 14.45 10.25 24.72
C TYR A 510 13.62 11.29 23.99
N GLU A 511 13.23 12.38 24.63
CA GLU A 511 12.54 13.48 23.96
C GLU A 511 13.41 14.15 22.88
N LYS A 512 14.74 14.02 23.00
CA LYS A 512 15.73 14.53 22.04
C LYS A 512 16.03 13.54 20.91
N MET A 513 15.68 12.25 21.05
CA MET A 513 15.90 11.24 20.03
C MET A 513 14.84 11.31 18.93
N GLN A 514 14.91 12.39 18.15
CA GLN A 514 14.01 12.70 17.05
C GLN A 514 14.81 12.72 15.75
N PHE A 515 14.28 12.04 14.71
CA PHE A 515 14.92 11.86 13.42
C PHE A 515 13.98 12.29 12.32
N TYR A 516 14.43 13.22 11.49
CA TYR A 516 13.64 13.92 10.46
C TYR A 516 14.02 13.40 9.09
N TYR A 517 13.01 13.02 8.30
CA TYR A 517 13.18 12.40 6.99
C TYR A 517 13.23 13.43 5.88
N HIS A 518 14.25 13.32 5.03
CA HIS A 518 14.40 14.07 3.81
C HIS A 518 14.42 13.07 2.63
N PRO A 519 13.24 12.69 2.12
CA PRO A 519 13.15 11.67 1.09
C PRO A 519 13.47 12.21 -0.29
N ASP A 520 13.76 11.27 -1.21
CA ASP A 520 13.81 11.53 -2.64
C ASP A 520 12.41 11.77 -3.23
N HIS A 521 12.32 11.87 -4.56
CA HIS A 521 11.06 12.08 -5.28
C HIS A 521 10.09 10.88 -5.21
N LEU A 522 10.57 9.69 -4.91
CA LEU A 522 9.79 8.47 -4.72
C LEU A 522 9.38 8.24 -3.26
N GLY A 523 9.85 9.09 -2.35
CA GLY A 523 9.63 8.93 -0.92
C GLY A 523 10.63 8.01 -0.23
N SER A 524 11.67 7.55 -0.93
CA SER A 524 12.74 6.76 -0.32
C SER A 524 13.55 7.62 0.64
N SER A 525 13.99 7.04 1.76
CA SER A 525 14.80 7.75 2.76
C SER A 525 16.20 8.04 2.21
N SER A 526 16.48 9.30 1.84
CA SER A 526 17.82 9.70 1.36
C SER A 526 18.68 10.31 2.46
N TYR A 527 18.16 11.28 3.19
CA TYR A 527 18.84 11.86 4.34
C TYR A 527 17.94 11.80 5.57
N ILE A 528 18.54 11.48 6.69
CA ILE A 528 17.92 11.58 8.01
C ILE A 528 18.73 12.54 8.84
N THR A 529 18.08 13.56 9.42
CA THR A 529 18.73 14.49 10.36
C THR A 529 18.23 14.28 11.77
N ASN A 530 19.10 14.49 12.75
CA ASN A 530 18.72 14.47 14.18
C ASN A 530 18.07 15.80 14.61
N LEU A 531 17.74 15.93 15.90
CA LEU A 531 17.14 17.14 16.46
C LEU A 531 18.06 18.38 16.34
N ASP A 532 19.37 18.18 16.33
CA ASP A 532 20.35 19.27 16.16
C ASP A 532 20.54 19.70 14.71
N GLY A 533 19.84 19.06 13.76
CA GLY A 533 19.95 19.33 12.30
C GLY A 533 21.18 18.71 11.66
N GLU A 534 21.88 17.80 12.33
CA GLU A 534 23.01 17.08 11.78
C GLU A 534 22.56 15.83 11.03
N VAL A 535 23.26 15.45 9.96
CA VAL A 535 22.97 14.22 9.22
C VAL A 535 23.31 12.98 10.08
N ALA A 536 22.29 12.19 10.40
CA ALA A 536 22.41 10.94 11.13
C ALA A 536 22.62 9.75 10.20
N GLN A 537 21.99 9.78 9.03
CA GLN A 537 22.06 8.72 8.02
C GLN A 537 21.93 9.32 6.63
N HIS A 538 22.72 8.84 5.68
CA HIS A 538 22.65 9.14 4.27
C HIS A 538 22.55 7.83 3.49
N ILE A 539 21.55 7.72 2.62
CA ILE A 539 21.25 6.49 1.86
C ILE A 539 20.95 6.84 0.43
N GLU A 540 21.56 6.11 -0.50
CA GLU A 540 21.25 6.19 -1.93
C GLU A 540 20.99 4.80 -2.50
N TYR A 541 20.17 4.71 -3.54
CA TYR A 541 19.68 3.45 -4.08
C TYR A 541 20.02 3.28 -5.56
N VAL A 542 20.22 2.04 -5.98
CA VAL A 542 20.08 1.68 -7.39
C VAL A 542 18.59 1.60 -7.75
N PRO A 543 18.23 1.68 -9.03
CA PRO A 543 16.83 1.85 -9.47
C PRO A 543 15.79 0.91 -8.85
N PHE A 544 16.15 -0.34 -8.62
CA PHE A 544 15.24 -1.36 -8.09
C PHE A 544 15.32 -1.53 -6.56
N GLY A 545 15.93 -0.57 -5.85
CA GLY A 545 15.83 -0.48 -4.39
C GLY A 545 16.93 -1.15 -3.60
N GLU A 546 17.93 -1.76 -4.24
CA GLU A 546 19.15 -2.16 -3.52
C GLU A 546 19.91 -0.90 -3.07
N VAL A 547 20.48 -0.95 -1.88
CA VAL A 547 21.25 0.16 -1.32
C VAL A 547 22.58 0.30 -2.07
N PHE A 548 22.81 1.50 -2.61
CA PHE A 548 24.04 1.86 -3.29
C PHE A 548 25.05 2.51 -2.36
N ILE A 549 24.62 3.48 -1.57
CA ILE A 549 25.42 4.16 -0.56
C ILE A 549 24.66 4.12 0.75
N GLU A 550 25.37 3.83 1.83
CA GLU A 550 24.86 4.01 3.17
C GLU A 550 25.96 4.51 4.10
N GLU A 551 25.74 5.66 4.67
CA GLU A 551 26.61 6.26 5.68
C GLU A 551 25.80 6.48 6.95
N ARG A 552 26.34 6.06 8.09
CA ARG A 552 25.67 6.07 9.41
C ARG A 552 26.56 6.77 10.45
N ASN A 553 25.95 7.54 11.32
CA ASN A 553 26.65 8.04 12.52
C ASN A 553 26.42 7.15 13.76
N ASN A 554 25.81 5.98 13.60
CA ASN A 554 25.56 4.96 14.63
C ASN A 554 24.72 5.40 15.84
N THR A 555 24.00 6.52 15.77
CA THR A 555 23.09 6.93 16.84
C THR A 555 21.75 6.20 16.74
N TRP A 556 21.20 6.10 15.56
CA TRP A 556 20.00 5.36 15.18
C TRP A 556 19.88 5.27 13.69
N ASN A 557 19.40 4.15 13.18
CA ASN A 557 19.17 3.92 11.76
C ASN A 557 17.72 3.57 11.53
N THR A 558 17.14 4.16 10.49
CA THR A 558 15.78 3.79 10.09
C THR A 558 15.77 2.45 9.36
N PRO A 559 14.83 1.55 9.68
CA PRO A 559 14.59 0.36 8.86
C PRO A 559 13.75 0.67 7.60
N TYR A 560 13.22 1.88 7.48
CA TYR A 560 12.36 2.30 6.38
C TYR A 560 13.21 2.97 5.30
N LEU A 561 13.51 2.25 4.23
CA LEU A 561 14.49 2.62 3.22
C LEU A 561 13.81 3.01 1.89
N PHE A 562 13.95 2.17 0.87
CA PHE A 562 13.39 2.41 -0.46
C PHE A 562 11.87 2.55 -0.42
N ASN A 563 11.35 3.60 -1.04
CA ASN A 563 9.91 3.96 -1.04
C ASN A 563 9.29 4.08 0.36
N ALA A 564 10.11 4.41 1.38
CA ALA A 564 9.74 4.43 2.79
C ALA A 564 9.20 3.08 3.32
N LYS A 565 9.56 1.97 2.67
CA LYS A 565 9.19 0.61 3.09
C LYS A 565 10.18 0.04 4.06
N GLU A 566 9.69 -0.80 4.96
CA GLU A 566 10.55 -1.50 5.90
C GLU A 566 11.37 -2.54 5.15
N PHE A 567 12.67 -2.47 5.35
CA PHE A 567 13.61 -3.46 4.89
C PHE A 567 13.88 -4.46 6.01
N ASP A 568 13.51 -5.70 5.79
CA ASP A 568 13.79 -6.79 6.71
C ASP A 568 15.22 -7.29 6.46
N GLU A 569 16.19 -6.76 7.23
CA GLU A 569 17.63 -7.05 7.06
C GLU A 569 17.93 -8.56 7.12
N GLU A 570 17.16 -9.30 7.91
CA GLU A 570 17.29 -10.74 8.08
C GLU A 570 16.94 -11.57 6.84
N THR A 571 16.11 -11.03 5.95
CA THR A 571 15.67 -11.74 4.72
C THR A 571 16.05 -11.02 3.44
N GLY A 572 16.49 -9.77 3.53
CA GLY A 572 16.78 -8.94 2.37
C GLY A 572 15.53 -8.45 1.62
N LEU A 573 14.34 -8.60 2.19
CA LEU A 573 13.07 -8.27 1.56
C LEU A 573 12.51 -6.92 2.04
N TYR A 574 11.82 -6.22 1.16
CA TYR A 574 10.99 -5.07 1.54
C TYR A 574 9.55 -5.50 1.80
N TYR A 575 8.99 -5.09 2.93
CA TYR A 575 7.58 -5.28 3.24
C TYR A 575 6.74 -4.11 2.73
N TYR A 576 5.86 -4.38 1.77
CA TYR A 576 4.98 -3.37 1.16
C TYR A 576 3.54 -3.38 1.70
N GLY A 577 3.20 -4.27 2.59
CA GLY A 577 1.84 -4.49 3.10
C GLY A 577 1.26 -5.77 2.51
N ALA A 578 0.73 -5.72 1.29
CA ALA A 578 0.14 -6.89 0.65
C ALA A 578 1.17 -7.92 0.16
N ARG A 579 2.40 -7.50 -0.16
CA ARG A 579 3.45 -8.36 -0.72
C ARG A 579 4.81 -8.04 -0.15
N TYR A 580 5.74 -9.01 -0.33
CA TYR A 580 7.17 -8.84 -0.08
C TYR A 580 7.91 -8.69 -1.41
N TYR A 581 8.84 -7.75 -1.47
CA TYR A 581 9.60 -7.41 -2.66
C TYR A 581 11.06 -7.77 -2.49
N GLU A 582 11.62 -8.49 -3.48
CA GLU A 582 13.04 -8.86 -3.56
C GLU A 582 13.78 -7.92 -4.52
N PRO A 583 14.55 -6.94 -4.01
CA PRO A 583 15.16 -5.91 -4.85
C PRO A 583 16.27 -6.46 -5.76
N ARG A 584 17.00 -7.50 -5.35
CA ARG A 584 18.02 -8.13 -6.18
C ARG A 584 17.43 -8.80 -7.40
N LEU A 585 16.31 -9.51 -7.26
CA LEU A 585 15.56 -10.09 -8.36
C LEU A 585 14.69 -9.08 -9.10
N SER A 586 14.39 -7.95 -8.50
CA SER A 586 13.44 -6.95 -9.02
C SER A 586 12.02 -7.50 -9.24
N LEU A 587 11.60 -8.43 -8.38
CA LEU A 587 10.32 -9.14 -8.46
C LEU A 587 9.63 -9.22 -7.11
N TRP A 588 8.30 -9.36 -7.18
CA TRP A 588 7.50 -9.75 -6.02
C TRP A 588 7.65 -11.23 -5.70
N MET A 589 7.58 -11.58 -4.41
CA MET A 589 7.69 -12.96 -3.92
C MET A 589 6.37 -13.75 -4.07
N SER A 590 5.26 -13.05 -4.24
CA SER A 590 3.92 -13.63 -4.41
C SER A 590 3.18 -12.97 -5.56
N THR A 591 2.10 -13.63 -6.00
CA THR A 591 1.24 -13.10 -7.06
C THR A 591 0.52 -11.83 -6.63
N ASP A 592 0.23 -10.96 -7.58
CA ASP A 592 -0.52 -9.73 -7.34
C ASP A 592 -1.95 -10.07 -6.87
N PRO A 593 -2.41 -9.57 -5.72
CA PRO A 593 -3.79 -9.74 -5.28
C PRO A 593 -4.83 -9.21 -6.28
N LEU A 594 -4.41 -8.31 -7.16
CA LEU A 594 -5.24 -7.71 -8.21
C LEU A 594 -4.88 -8.20 -9.63
N GLN A 595 -4.15 -9.30 -9.78
CA GLN A 595 -3.70 -9.82 -11.08
C GLN A 595 -4.83 -9.99 -12.10
N GLU A 596 -6.04 -10.31 -11.66
CA GLU A 596 -7.22 -10.43 -12.53
C GLU A 596 -7.61 -9.10 -13.20
N LYS A 597 -7.20 -7.97 -12.61
CA LYS A 597 -7.41 -6.63 -13.17
C LYS A 597 -6.32 -6.23 -14.14
N PHE A 598 -5.18 -6.91 -14.12
CA PHE A 598 -3.96 -6.56 -14.85
C PHE A 598 -3.47 -7.71 -15.73
N VAL A 599 -4.36 -8.20 -16.58
CA VAL A 599 -4.11 -9.36 -17.45
C VAL A 599 -2.94 -9.21 -18.42
N ASP A 600 -2.52 -7.97 -18.69
CA ASP A 600 -1.42 -7.65 -19.60
C ASP A 600 -0.05 -7.54 -18.88
N ALA A 601 -0.01 -7.71 -17.57
CA ALA A 601 1.21 -7.63 -16.78
C ALA A 601 1.52 -8.95 -16.08
N SER A 602 2.80 -9.23 -15.85
CA SER A 602 3.21 -10.36 -15.00
C SER A 602 2.71 -10.14 -13.56
N PRO A 603 2.15 -11.16 -12.90
CA PRO A 603 1.73 -11.04 -11.51
C PRO A 603 2.88 -10.79 -10.52
N TYR A 604 4.13 -10.92 -10.96
CA TYR A 604 5.33 -10.68 -10.16
C TYR A 604 6.09 -9.41 -10.54
N VAL A 605 5.58 -8.62 -11.50
CA VAL A 605 6.27 -7.42 -11.98
C VAL A 605 6.23 -6.31 -10.94
N TYR A 606 7.38 -5.70 -10.69
CA TYR A 606 7.48 -4.51 -9.84
C TYR A 606 7.41 -3.24 -10.70
N CYS A 607 6.47 -2.34 -10.36
CA CYS A 607 6.32 -1.01 -10.96
C CYS A 607 6.38 -1.00 -12.49
N LEU A 608 5.81 -2.01 -13.17
CA LEU A 608 5.83 -2.17 -14.63
C LEU A 608 7.24 -2.03 -15.25
N GLN A 609 8.28 -2.42 -14.52
CA GLN A 609 9.70 -2.31 -14.90
C GLN A 609 10.20 -0.85 -15.04
N ASN A 610 9.51 0.12 -14.47
CA ASN A 610 9.92 1.53 -14.42
C ASN A 610 9.84 2.10 -13.00
N PRO A 611 10.70 1.64 -12.07
CA PRO A 611 10.67 2.04 -10.67
C PRO A 611 11.14 3.48 -10.41
N ILE A 612 11.58 4.20 -11.45
CA ILE A 612 12.05 5.59 -11.32
C ILE A 612 10.90 6.59 -11.31
N ILE A 613 9.77 6.24 -11.92
CA ILE A 613 8.59 7.11 -12.00
C ILE A 613 7.32 6.48 -11.44
N ILE A 614 7.32 5.16 -11.25
CA ILE A 614 6.17 4.40 -10.75
C ILE A 614 6.48 3.92 -9.34
N LEU A 615 5.51 4.07 -8.47
CA LEU A 615 5.59 3.70 -7.07
C LEU A 615 4.41 2.82 -6.70
N ASP A 616 4.67 1.70 -6.03
CA ASP A 616 3.66 0.86 -5.40
C ASP A 616 3.59 1.19 -3.90
N TYR A 617 2.44 1.70 -3.41
CA TYR A 617 2.32 2.12 -2.01
C TYR A 617 2.03 0.99 -1.03
N ASN A 618 1.43 -0.10 -1.47
CA ASN A 618 0.95 -1.15 -0.56
C ASN A 618 1.08 -2.56 -1.12
N GLY A 619 1.80 -2.74 -2.21
CA GLY A 619 1.87 -4.02 -2.91
C GLY A 619 0.58 -4.38 -3.66
N ALA A 620 -0.28 -3.39 -3.97
CA ALA A 620 -1.47 -3.52 -4.81
C ALA A 620 -1.78 -2.17 -5.46
N ASP A 621 -2.19 -2.19 -6.72
CA ASP A 621 -2.22 -1.00 -7.58
C ASP A 621 -3.49 -0.16 -7.52
N THR A 622 -3.34 1.16 -7.72
CA THR A 622 -4.40 2.06 -8.16
C THR A 622 -4.26 2.32 -9.66
N VAL A 623 -5.38 2.28 -10.39
CA VAL A 623 -5.41 2.45 -11.84
C VAL A 623 -6.06 3.76 -12.25
N PHE A 624 -5.40 4.52 -13.11
CA PHE A 624 -5.95 5.68 -13.80
C PHE A 624 -6.28 5.30 -15.24
N VAL A 625 -7.45 5.69 -15.72
CA VAL A 625 -7.97 5.27 -17.01
C VAL A 625 -8.35 6.47 -17.86
N ASN A 626 -8.00 6.42 -19.14
CA ASN A 626 -8.34 7.43 -20.17
C ASN A 626 -9.86 7.49 -20.43
N PRO A 627 -10.37 8.62 -20.97
CA PRO A 627 -11.79 8.75 -21.31
C PRO A 627 -12.33 7.70 -22.28
N GLY A 628 -11.46 7.06 -23.06
CA GLY A 628 -11.83 5.99 -24.00
C GLY A 628 -11.96 4.60 -23.36
N GLY A 629 -11.77 4.48 -22.04
CA GLY A 629 -11.81 3.20 -21.33
C GLY A 629 -10.50 2.40 -21.36
N THR A 630 -9.40 3.00 -21.84
CA THR A 630 -8.05 2.42 -21.77
C THR A 630 -7.29 2.98 -20.59
N GLU A 631 -6.42 2.18 -19.99
CA GLU A 631 -5.59 2.61 -18.88
C GLU A 631 -4.65 3.75 -19.31
N ALA A 632 -4.65 4.86 -18.58
CA ALA A 632 -3.77 6.01 -18.82
C ALA A 632 -2.57 6.03 -17.90
N LYS A 633 -2.78 5.65 -16.65
CA LYS A 633 -1.77 5.70 -15.61
C LYS A 633 -2.16 4.78 -14.48
N ARG A 634 -1.21 4.01 -14.00
CA ARG A 634 -1.34 3.23 -12.79
C ARG A 634 -0.67 3.97 -11.65
N ILE A 635 -1.37 4.14 -10.53
CA ILE A 635 -0.82 4.68 -9.30
C ILE A 635 -1.24 3.75 -8.18
N SER A 636 -0.29 3.36 -7.35
CA SER A 636 -0.54 2.57 -6.16
C SER A 636 -1.24 3.39 -5.08
N SER A 637 -2.14 2.79 -4.34
CA SER A 637 -2.79 3.42 -3.19
C SER A 637 -3.11 2.39 -2.10
N LYS A 638 -3.18 2.87 -0.87
CA LYS A 638 -3.54 2.04 0.28
C LYS A 638 -4.94 1.44 0.22
N ASN A 639 -5.80 1.92 -0.67
CA ASN A 639 -7.24 1.60 -0.67
C ASN A 639 -7.71 0.81 -1.89
N ASN A 640 -6.84 0.33 -2.77
CA ASN A 640 -7.20 -0.41 -3.99
C ASN A 640 -8.31 0.25 -4.81
N VAL A 641 -8.24 1.56 -4.97
CA VAL A 641 -9.28 2.36 -5.61
C VAL A 641 -8.97 2.58 -7.08
N THR A 642 -9.96 2.38 -7.93
CA THR A 642 -9.87 2.70 -9.36
C THR A 642 -10.24 4.16 -9.57
N PHE A 643 -9.36 4.92 -10.21
CA PHE A 643 -9.64 6.27 -10.66
C PHE A 643 -9.76 6.30 -12.17
N VAL A 644 -10.81 6.95 -12.64
CA VAL A 644 -11.12 7.05 -14.07
C VAL A 644 -11.10 8.52 -14.50
N HIS A 645 -10.51 8.78 -15.65
CA HIS A 645 -10.51 10.11 -16.22
C HIS A 645 -11.81 10.36 -17.00
N ASN A 646 -12.50 11.45 -16.65
CA ASN A 646 -13.69 11.88 -17.37
C ASN A 646 -13.56 13.35 -17.80
N LEU A 647 -13.60 13.59 -19.12
CA LEU A 647 -13.46 14.93 -19.68
C LEU A 647 -14.56 15.89 -19.22
N ARG A 648 -15.69 15.38 -18.74
CA ARG A 648 -16.79 16.20 -18.20
C ARG A 648 -16.57 16.60 -16.75
N ALA A 649 -15.65 15.94 -16.07
CA ALA A 649 -15.34 16.18 -14.66
C ALA A 649 -14.34 17.34 -14.42
N LYS A 650 -14.24 18.30 -15.33
CA LYS A 650 -13.28 19.42 -15.29
C LYS A 650 -13.30 20.24 -14.00
N ASN A 651 -14.43 20.23 -13.28
CA ASN A 651 -14.61 20.98 -12.03
C ASN A 651 -14.59 20.06 -10.79
N ILE A 652 -14.30 18.77 -10.96
CA ILE A 652 -14.22 17.82 -9.85
C ILE A 652 -12.76 17.65 -9.47
N GLN A 653 -12.46 17.97 -8.21
CA GLN A 653 -11.15 17.74 -7.61
C GLN A 653 -11.23 16.51 -6.74
N THR A 654 -10.40 15.51 -7.04
CA THR A 654 -10.27 14.32 -6.21
C THR A 654 -9.17 14.54 -5.18
N LYS A 655 -9.54 14.59 -3.91
CA LYS A 655 -8.63 14.90 -2.80
C LYS A 655 -7.79 13.71 -2.31
N ASN A 656 -8.10 12.49 -2.76
CA ASN A 656 -7.57 11.26 -2.15
C ASN A 656 -6.32 10.67 -2.82
N LEU A 657 -5.71 11.38 -3.76
CA LEU A 657 -4.55 10.92 -4.48
C LEU A 657 -3.29 11.62 -4.00
N SER A 658 -2.58 11.00 -3.06
CA SER A 658 -1.23 11.44 -2.62
C SER A 658 -1.05 12.97 -2.45
N GLY A 659 -2.07 13.68 -1.96
CA GLY A 659 -2.01 15.13 -1.75
C GLY A 659 -1.99 15.99 -3.02
N LYS A 660 -2.11 15.40 -4.21
CA LYS A 660 -2.16 16.13 -5.49
C LYS A 660 -3.58 16.22 -6.01
N SER A 661 -4.00 17.43 -6.39
CA SER A 661 -5.27 17.66 -7.07
C SER A 661 -5.20 17.12 -8.50
N HIS A 662 -5.99 16.10 -8.81
CA HIS A 662 -6.12 15.55 -10.16
C HIS A 662 -7.46 16.01 -10.75
N ILE A 663 -7.43 17.11 -11.51
CA ILE A 663 -8.62 17.60 -12.20
C ILE A 663 -9.05 16.62 -13.28
N GLY A 664 -10.33 16.26 -13.27
CA GLY A 664 -10.90 15.34 -14.25
C GLY A 664 -10.78 13.86 -13.91
N TRP A 665 -10.12 13.52 -12.81
CA TRP A 665 -10.05 12.16 -12.30
C TRP A 665 -11.03 11.97 -11.15
N ILE A 666 -11.81 10.90 -11.20
CA ILE A 666 -12.83 10.58 -10.20
C ILE A 666 -12.68 9.14 -9.73
N GLU A 667 -12.92 8.93 -8.46
CA GLU A 667 -13.02 7.59 -7.88
C GLU A 667 -14.24 6.86 -8.43
N ALA A 668 -14.09 5.61 -8.82
CA ALA A 668 -15.13 4.85 -9.48
C ALA A 668 -15.19 3.41 -9.00
N ASP A 669 -16.40 2.94 -8.76
CA ASP A 669 -16.70 1.53 -8.58
C ASP A 669 -16.73 0.83 -9.94
N MET A 670 -16.02 -0.28 -10.05
CA MET A 670 -15.98 -1.07 -11.28
C MET A 670 -17.22 -1.97 -11.35
N PRO A 671 -17.84 -2.14 -12.53
CA PRO A 671 -18.88 -3.13 -12.71
C PRO A 671 -18.31 -4.55 -12.56
N GLY A 672 -19.11 -5.44 -12.02
CA GLY A 672 -18.75 -6.85 -11.83
C GLY A 672 -18.56 -7.60 -13.15
N VAL A 673 -17.77 -8.68 -13.11
CA VAL A 673 -17.64 -9.63 -14.23
C VAL A 673 -18.89 -10.50 -14.29
N ILE A 674 -19.49 -10.65 -15.48
CA ILE A 674 -20.68 -11.49 -15.66
C ILE A 674 -20.26 -12.96 -15.68
N ASN A 675 -20.44 -13.65 -14.59
CA ASN A 675 -20.18 -15.10 -14.44
C ASN A 675 -21.42 -15.92 -14.87
N TYR A 676 -21.70 -15.93 -16.17
CA TYR A 676 -22.86 -16.60 -16.71
C TYR A 676 -22.61 -17.07 -18.14
N ASN A 677 -23.07 -18.30 -18.44
CA ASN A 677 -23.04 -18.86 -19.79
C ASN A 677 -24.42 -18.73 -20.44
N GLU A 678 -24.55 -17.97 -21.48
CA GLU A 678 -25.76 -17.86 -22.28
C GLU A 678 -25.68 -18.85 -23.44
N GLY A 679 -26.22 -20.07 -23.23
CA GLY A 679 -25.99 -21.19 -24.15
C GLY A 679 -24.51 -21.57 -24.21
N ASN A 680 -23.92 -21.53 -25.39
CA ASN A 680 -22.49 -21.81 -25.60
C ASN A 680 -21.60 -20.56 -25.49
N ILE A 681 -22.12 -19.42 -25.04
CA ILE A 681 -21.39 -18.17 -24.96
C ILE A 681 -20.98 -17.93 -23.51
N ASP A 682 -19.68 -17.94 -23.26
CA ASP A 682 -19.09 -17.53 -21.99
C ASP A 682 -19.02 -16.01 -21.90
N LEU A 683 -19.86 -15.42 -21.02
CA LEU A 683 -19.93 -13.98 -20.80
C LEU A 683 -18.84 -13.46 -19.83
N SER A 684 -18.08 -14.33 -19.21
CA SER A 684 -16.93 -13.94 -18.36
C SER A 684 -15.70 -13.52 -19.18
N SER A 685 -15.67 -13.84 -20.47
CA SER A 685 -14.51 -13.54 -21.33
C SER A 685 -14.23 -12.04 -21.45
N SER A 686 -12.97 -11.68 -21.62
CA SER A 686 -12.48 -10.28 -21.66
C SER A 686 -13.19 -9.39 -22.69
N LYS A 687 -13.71 -9.96 -23.78
CA LYS A 687 -14.46 -9.19 -24.79
C LYS A 687 -15.74 -8.53 -24.25
N TYR A 688 -16.33 -9.08 -23.16
CA TYR A 688 -17.49 -8.53 -22.51
C TYR A 688 -17.15 -7.58 -21.35
N GLN A 689 -15.87 -7.38 -21.05
CA GLN A 689 -15.35 -6.46 -20.03
C GLN A 689 -14.78 -5.17 -20.63
N LYS A 690 -14.70 -5.08 -21.92
CA LYS A 690 -13.95 -4.04 -22.66
C LYS A 690 -14.40 -2.59 -22.40
N TYR A 691 -15.60 -2.36 -21.90
CA TYR A 691 -16.13 -1.03 -21.57
C TYR A 691 -16.30 -0.78 -20.07
N ASP A 692 -15.81 -1.67 -19.21
CA ASP A 692 -16.01 -1.59 -17.76
C ASP A 692 -15.47 -0.27 -17.17
N TYR A 693 -14.31 0.17 -17.59
CA TYR A 693 -13.74 1.47 -17.15
C TYR A 693 -14.56 2.66 -17.65
N LEU A 694 -15.08 2.57 -18.85
CA LEU A 694 -15.94 3.61 -19.41
C LEU A 694 -17.26 3.72 -18.63
N ILE A 695 -17.87 2.58 -18.31
CA ILE A 695 -19.08 2.49 -17.49
C ILE A 695 -18.81 3.09 -16.11
N ALA A 696 -17.74 2.67 -15.45
CA ALA A 696 -17.31 3.18 -14.16
C ALA A 696 -17.12 4.70 -14.16
N ALA A 697 -16.48 5.25 -15.20
CA ALA A 697 -16.23 6.68 -15.36
C ALA A 697 -17.53 7.50 -15.47
N GLU A 698 -18.47 7.07 -16.31
CA GLU A 698 -19.72 7.80 -16.54
C GLU A 698 -20.70 7.64 -15.36
N VAL A 699 -20.75 6.46 -14.73
CA VAL A 699 -21.57 6.23 -13.54
C VAL A 699 -21.07 7.05 -12.35
N SER A 700 -19.78 7.06 -12.11
CA SER A 700 -19.19 7.85 -11.02
C SER A 700 -19.38 9.34 -11.25
N TYR A 701 -19.19 9.83 -12.49
CA TYR A 701 -19.49 11.22 -12.86
C TYR A 701 -20.96 11.57 -12.58
N PHE A 702 -21.90 10.71 -12.98
CA PHE A 702 -23.31 10.90 -12.71
C PHE A 702 -23.60 10.96 -11.20
N ASN A 703 -23.10 9.99 -10.43
CA ASN A 703 -23.32 9.92 -8.98
C ASN A 703 -22.84 11.16 -8.23
N GLN A 704 -21.73 11.75 -8.65
CA GLN A 704 -21.21 13.00 -8.06
C GLN A 704 -21.98 14.24 -8.49
N ASN A 705 -22.68 14.22 -9.62
CA ASN A 705 -23.36 15.38 -10.18
C ASN A 705 -24.89 15.31 -10.14
N LYS A 706 -25.51 14.18 -9.79
CA LYS A 706 -26.96 13.98 -9.78
C LYS A 706 -27.74 15.01 -8.94
N ASN A 707 -27.08 15.60 -7.92
CA ASN A 707 -27.67 16.62 -7.04
C ASN A 707 -27.46 18.06 -7.56
N ARG A 708 -26.71 18.27 -8.65
CA ARG A 708 -26.35 19.59 -9.19
C ARG A 708 -27.19 20.03 -10.39
N GLY A 709 -28.47 19.65 -10.40
CA GLY A 709 -29.40 20.25 -11.34
C GLY A 709 -29.34 19.74 -12.76
N ILE A 710 -29.33 18.40 -12.98
CA ILE A 710 -29.87 17.83 -14.19
C ILE A 710 -31.41 18.00 -14.07
N THR A 711 -31.90 19.19 -14.34
CA THR A 711 -33.33 19.45 -14.45
C THR A 711 -33.75 18.89 -15.81
N PRO A 712 -34.47 17.75 -15.87
CA PRO A 712 -34.94 17.25 -17.15
C PRO A 712 -35.93 18.24 -17.73
N LYS A 713 -35.85 18.56 -19.00
CA LYS A 713 -36.86 19.40 -19.70
C LYS A 713 -38.28 18.90 -19.53
N HIS A 714 -38.47 17.62 -19.21
CA HIS A 714 -39.74 16.97 -18.94
C HIS A 714 -40.46 17.35 -17.65
N THR A 715 -39.84 18.10 -16.77
CA THR A 715 -40.49 18.47 -15.50
C THR A 715 -41.33 19.73 -15.61
N ASN A 716 -41.48 20.31 -16.80
CA ASN A 716 -42.20 21.58 -17.00
C ASN A 716 -41.75 22.68 -16.01
N GLY A 717 -40.49 22.74 -15.69
CA GLY A 717 -39.90 23.65 -14.71
C GLY A 717 -40.11 23.28 -13.24
N LEU A 718 -40.66 22.10 -12.95
CA LEU A 718 -40.80 21.61 -11.59
C LEU A 718 -39.43 21.11 -11.03
N TYR A 719 -39.17 21.46 -9.81
CA TYR A 719 -37.94 21.02 -9.12
C TYR A 719 -38.10 19.59 -8.61
N ILE A 720 -36.99 18.86 -8.65
CA ILE A 720 -36.93 17.53 -8.04
C ILE A 720 -36.98 17.68 -6.52
N ASN A 721 -37.99 17.06 -5.90
CA ASN A 721 -38.13 17.07 -4.45
C ASN A 721 -37.05 16.18 -3.83
N ASN A 722 -36.27 16.77 -2.94
CA ASN A 722 -35.16 16.12 -2.23
C ASN A 722 -34.15 15.38 -3.16
N PRO A 723 -33.34 16.10 -3.99
CA PRO A 723 -32.36 15.49 -4.89
C PRO A 723 -31.31 14.63 -4.16
N SER A 724 -31.02 14.93 -2.89
CA SER A 724 -30.07 14.18 -2.07
C SER A 724 -30.56 12.76 -1.72
N SER A 725 -31.84 12.48 -1.82
CA SER A 725 -32.43 11.15 -1.60
C SER A 725 -32.28 10.19 -2.79
N ILE A 726 -31.76 10.64 -3.93
CA ILE A 726 -31.59 9.80 -5.11
C ILE A 726 -30.45 8.80 -4.84
N PRO A 727 -30.72 7.49 -4.85
CA PRO A 727 -29.68 6.49 -4.65
C PRO A 727 -28.58 6.58 -5.69
N ASN A 728 -27.36 6.20 -5.34
CA ASN A 728 -26.30 6.04 -6.32
C ASN A 728 -26.71 5.03 -7.39
N LEU A 729 -26.36 5.31 -8.62
CA LEU A 729 -26.48 4.36 -9.72
C LEU A 729 -25.33 3.35 -9.56
N ASP A 730 -25.70 2.07 -9.61
CA ASP A 730 -24.73 0.98 -9.59
C ASP A 730 -24.19 0.75 -11.02
N PRO A 731 -22.88 0.65 -11.24
CA PRO A 731 -22.30 0.37 -12.56
C PRO A 731 -22.76 -0.98 -13.14
N ASP A 732 -23.12 -1.95 -12.32
CA ASP A 732 -23.69 -3.24 -12.75
C ASP A 732 -25.00 -3.08 -13.51
N ILE A 733 -25.83 -2.13 -13.09
CA ILE A 733 -27.09 -1.81 -13.79
C ILE A 733 -26.79 -1.34 -15.22
N VAL A 734 -25.84 -0.45 -15.39
CA VAL A 734 -25.49 0.11 -16.71
C VAL A 734 -24.88 -0.98 -17.60
N LYS A 735 -23.98 -1.80 -17.06
CA LYS A 735 -23.39 -2.93 -17.78
C LYS A 735 -24.45 -3.95 -18.22
N ALA A 736 -25.38 -4.30 -17.32
CA ALA A 736 -26.47 -5.21 -17.64
C ALA A 736 -27.40 -4.67 -18.74
N ILE A 737 -27.67 -3.37 -18.76
CA ILE A 737 -28.42 -2.73 -19.83
C ILE A 737 -27.66 -2.82 -21.17
N ILE A 738 -26.35 -2.51 -21.16
CA ILE A 738 -25.51 -2.62 -22.37
C ILE A 738 -25.47 -4.07 -22.88
N MET A 739 -25.40 -5.05 -21.98
CA MET A 739 -25.50 -6.46 -22.35
C MET A 739 -26.85 -6.79 -23.04
N GLN A 740 -27.94 -6.31 -22.46
CA GLN A 740 -29.30 -6.53 -23.01
C GLN A 740 -29.50 -5.84 -24.37
N GLU A 741 -28.94 -4.63 -24.55
CA GLU A 741 -29.12 -3.86 -25.79
C GLU A 741 -28.21 -4.35 -26.92
N THR A 742 -26.94 -4.55 -26.67
CA THR A 742 -25.92 -4.74 -27.72
C THR A 742 -24.92 -5.86 -27.45
N ARG A 743 -25.01 -6.59 -26.34
CA ARG A 743 -23.98 -7.56 -25.89
C ARG A 743 -22.56 -6.92 -25.87
N ILE A 744 -22.45 -5.78 -25.21
CA ILE A 744 -21.20 -4.99 -25.15
C ILE A 744 -20.67 -4.62 -26.54
N GLY A 745 -21.55 -4.31 -27.47
CA GLY A 745 -21.17 -3.95 -28.83
C GLY A 745 -20.78 -5.11 -29.73
N THR A 746 -21.05 -6.36 -29.33
CA THR A 746 -20.76 -7.55 -30.15
C THR A 746 -21.95 -8.05 -30.98
N ALA A 747 -23.19 -7.69 -30.60
CA ALA A 747 -24.39 -7.99 -31.37
C ALA A 747 -24.71 -6.87 -32.37
N PRO A 748 -25.35 -7.18 -33.48
CA PRO A 748 -25.87 -6.14 -34.38
C PRO A 748 -26.94 -5.32 -33.65
N GLY A 749 -26.77 -4.00 -33.65
CA GLY A 749 -27.73 -3.05 -33.05
C GLY A 749 -29.05 -3.08 -33.85
N ARG A 750 -30.14 -2.81 -33.15
CA ARG A 750 -31.46 -2.59 -33.77
C ARG A 750 -31.60 -1.12 -34.14
N GLY A 751 -31.73 -0.80 -35.39
CA GLY A 751 -31.90 0.57 -35.85
C GLY A 751 -30.73 1.12 -36.65
N LEU A 752 -30.67 2.44 -36.81
CA LEU A 752 -29.73 3.15 -37.67
C LEU A 752 -28.29 3.22 -37.10
N ASN A 753 -28.08 2.87 -35.84
CA ASN A 753 -26.78 2.99 -35.18
C ASN A 753 -26.10 1.64 -35.01
N ASN A 754 -24.80 1.63 -35.27
CA ASN A 754 -23.97 0.47 -35.10
C ASN A 754 -23.85 0.13 -33.59
N ALA A 755 -24.10 -1.12 -33.22
CA ALA A 755 -23.96 -1.62 -31.85
C ALA A 755 -22.58 -1.33 -31.23
N LYS A 756 -21.52 -1.22 -32.03
CA LYS A 756 -20.16 -0.91 -31.59
C LYS A 756 -19.96 0.53 -31.13
N SER A 757 -20.79 1.45 -31.60
CA SER A 757 -20.71 2.90 -31.29
C SER A 757 -21.81 3.36 -30.36
N ASP A 758 -23.02 2.86 -30.50
CA ASP A 758 -24.17 3.18 -29.62
C ASP A 758 -24.52 1.97 -28.75
N ILE A 759 -23.65 1.66 -27.81
CA ILE A 759 -23.71 0.44 -27.03
C ILE A 759 -24.91 0.36 -26.07
N MET A 760 -25.48 1.49 -25.64
CA MET A 760 -26.73 1.58 -24.87
C MET A 760 -27.96 1.80 -25.74
N GLN A 761 -27.83 1.86 -27.07
CA GLN A 761 -28.90 2.22 -27.99
C GLN A 761 -29.59 3.53 -27.58
N ALA A 762 -28.82 4.51 -27.12
CA ALA A 762 -29.31 5.79 -26.64
C ALA A 762 -29.70 6.76 -27.78
N ASN A 763 -29.12 6.60 -28.99
CA ASN A 763 -29.31 7.49 -30.15
C ASN A 763 -30.42 7.02 -31.10
N VAL A 764 -31.51 6.43 -30.60
CA VAL A 764 -32.71 6.07 -31.39
C VAL A 764 -33.69 7.22 -31.35
N TRP A 765 -33.99 7.82 -32.52
CA TRP A 765 -34.85 8.99 -32.64
C TRP A 765 -36.24 8.59 -33.16
N TYR A 766 -37.26 9.25 -32.60
CA TYR A 766 -38.64 9.06 -33.01
C TYR A 766 -39.03 10.08 -34.08
N SER A 767 -39.95 9.69 -34.99
CA SER A 767 -40.35 10.52 -36.12
C SER A 767 -41.24 11.71 -35.74
N ALA A 768 -41.91 11.66 -34.58
CA ALA A 768 -42.79 12.73 -34.13
C ALA A 768 -41.98 13.96 -33.66
N SER A 769 -42.30 15.13 -34.20
CA SER A 769 -41.64 16.40 -33.89
C SER A 769 -41.86 16.90 -32.44
N SER A 770 -42.88 16.36 -31.77
CA SER A 770 -43.27 16.70 -30.39
C SER A 770 -42.84 15.63 -29.36
N ASN A 771 -41.86 14.76 -29.69
CA ASN A 771 -41.45 13.70 -28.77
C ASN A 771 -40.43 14.23 -27.79
N ASP A 772 -40.84 14.39 -26.52
CA ASP A 772 -40.01 14.89 -25.41
C ASP A 772 -38.74 14.09 -25.20
N TRP A 773 -38.68 12.82 -25.60
CA TRP A 773 -37.49 12.02 -25.53
C TRP A 773 -36.41 12.44 -26.55
N ASN A 774 -36.79 13.03 -27.66
CA ASN A 774 -35.83 13.58 -28.63
C ASN A 774 -35.12 14.83 -28.02
N ASP A 775 -35.87 15.68 -27.32
CA ASP A 775 -35.29 16.85 -26.60
C ASP A 775 -34.30 16.42 -25.52
N SER A 776 -34.64 15.38 -24.78
CA SER A 776 -33.76 14.81 -23.78
C SER A 776 -32.44 14.30 -24.39
N LYS A 777 -32.49 13.63 -25.53
CA LYS A 777 -31.29 13.15 -26.25
C LYS A 777 -30.40 14.31 -26.68
N SER A 778 -30.99 15.39 -27.19
CA SER A 778 -30.26 16.61 -27.56
C SER A 778 -29.57 17.24 -26.32
N GLN A 779 -30.24 17.24 -25.17
CA GLN A 779 -29.65 17.72 -23.88
C GLN A 779 -28.41 16.97 -23.48
N PHE A 780 -28.35 15.67 -23.77
CA PHE A 780 -27.18 14.83 -23.47
C PHE A 780 -26.15 14.77 -24.61
N GLY A 781 -26.25 15.64 -25.60
CA GLY A 781 -25.28 15.79 -26.68
C GLY A 781 -25.49 14.86 -27.88
N LEU A 782 -26.56 14.07 -27.91
CA LEU A 782 -26.91 13.26 -29.07
C LEU A 782 -27.55 14.13 -30.17
N ARG A 783 -27.32 13.79 -31.44
CA ARG A 783 -27.88 14.49 -32.60
C ARG A 783 -28.57 13.49 -33.50
N LYS A 784 -29.73 13.88 -34.03
CA LYS A 784 -30.42 13.13 -35.09
C LYS A 784 -29.48 13.04 -36.29
N MET A 785 -29.26 11.84 -36.82
CA MET A 785 -28.31 11.56 -37.90
C MET A 785 -26.82 11.77 -37.55
N GLY A 786 -26.48 12.12 -36.30
CA GLY A 786 -25.11 12.16 -35.80
C GLY A 786 -24.63 10.79 -35.31
N GLY A 787 -23.31 10.51 -35.47
CA GLY A 787 -22.70 9.30 -34.91
C GLY A 787 -22.65 9.39 -33.37
N ALA A 788 -22.92 8.30 -32.69
CA ALA A 788 -22.60 8.15 -31.27
C ALA A 788 -21.22 7.49 -31.11
N THR A 789 -20.50 7.88 -30.08
CA THR A 789 -19.33 7.12 -29.57
C THR A 789 -19.76 6.28 -28.37
N PRO A 790 -19.07 5.21 -28.04
CA PRO A 790 -19.38 4.44 -26.83
C PRO A 790 -19.50 5.31 -25.58
N GLN A 791 -18.63 6.28 -25.40
CA GLN A 791 -18.65 7.21 -24.27
C GLN A 791 -19.92 8.09 -24.28
N LEU A 792 -20.27 8.66 -25.44
CA LEU A 792 -21.48 9.48 -25.56
C LEU A 792 -22.74 8.64 -25.37
N SER A 793 -22.74 7.41 -25.85
CA SER A 793 -23.84 6.46 -25.68
C SER A 793 -24.07 6.12 -24.20
N VAL A 794 -23.02 5.82 -23.44
CA VAL A 794 -23.14 5.55 -21.99
C VAL A 794 -23.59 6.79 -21.24
N HIS A 795 -22.99 7.95 -21.50
CA HIS A 795 -23.37 9.20 -20.86
C HIS A 795 -24.85 9.56 -21.08
N ALA A 796 -25.27 9.55 -22.33
CA ALA A 796 -26.66 9.85 -22.69
C ALA A 796 -27.62 8.76 -22.20
N GLY A 797 -27.24 7.50 -22.29
CA GLY A 797 -28.01 6.36 -21.79
C GLY A 797 -28.27 6.44 -20.27
N ILE A 798 -27.30 6.82 -19.48
CA ILE A 798 -27.47 7.07 -18.03
C ILE A 798 -28.44 8.23 -17.80
N GLY A 799 -28.31 9.33 -18.53
CA GLY A 799 -29.21 10.47 -18.44
C GLY A 799 -30.67 10.09 -18.76
N ILE A 800 -30.88 9.32 -19.83
CA ILE A 800 -32.19 8.80 -20.24
C ILE A 800 -32.74 7.84 -19.18
N LEU A 801 -31.92 6.92 -18.66
CA LEU A 801 -32.30 5.99 -17.60
C LEU A 801 -32.77 6.75 -16.34
N TYR A 802 -32.04 7.77 -15.93
CA TYR A 802 -32.40 8.62 -14.82
C TYR A 802 -33.78 9.29 -15.02
N GLN A 803 -34.00 9.89 -16.19
CA GLN A 803 -35.30 10.52 -16.55
C GLN A 803 -36.45 9.52 -16.55
N LYS A 804 -36.20 8.27 -17.00
CA LYS A 804 -37.22 7.19 -16.98
C LYS A 804 -37.66 6.84 -15.56
N GLY A 805 -36.80 7.06 -14.54
CA GLY A 805 -37.11 6.88 -13.09
C GLY A 805 -37.94 8.02 -12.48
N LEU A 806 -38.02 9.19 -13.12
CA LEU A 806 -38.73 10.34 -12.60
C LEU A 806 -40.27 10.24 -12.79
N ARG A 807 -41.02 10.77 -11.84
CA ARG A 807 -42.51 10.91 -11.83
C ARG A 807 -42.87 12.24 -11.21
N SER A 808 -43.91 12.86 -11.77
CA SER A 808 -44.53 14.07 -11.26
C SER A 808 -45.90 13.75 -10.66
N ASP A 809 -46.24 14.45 -9.57
CA ASP A 809 -47.58 14.51 -8.98
C ASP A 809 -48.33 15.81 -9.35
N GLY A 810 -47.79 16.56 -10.30
CA GLY A 810 -48.33 17.85 -10.74
C GLY A 810 -47.74 19.07 -9.98
N LYS A 811 -47.15 18.86 -8.80
CA LYS A 811 -46.46 19.90 -8.02
C LYS A 811 -44.99 19.66 -7.87
N ASN A 812 -44.61 18.40 -7.71
CA ASN A 812 -43.24 18.01 -7.46
C ASN A 812 -42.82 16.83 -8.37
N VAL A 813 -41.51 16.64 -8.52
CA VAL A 813 -40.93 15.50 -9.25
C VAL A 813 -40.15 14.64 -8.26
N TYR A 814 -40.39 13.34 -8.31
CA TYR A 814 -39.76 12.35 -7.45
C TYR A 814 -39.03 11.29 -8.27
N PHE A 815 -37.90 10.81 -7.78
CA PHE A 815 -37.24 9.62 -8.33
C PHE A 815 -37.82 8.37 -7.69
N LYS A 816 -38.38 7.47 -8.50
CA LYS A 816 -39.09 6.26 -8.04
C LYS A 816 -38.22 5.00 -7.97
N GLY A 817 -36.92 5.12 -8.22
CA GLY A 817 -35.96 4.04 -8.09
C GLY A 817 -35.47 3.49 -9.43
N TRP A 818 -34.31 2.85 -9.38
CA TRP A 818 -33.63 2.31 -10.57
C TRP A 818 -34.40 1.17 -11.24
N GLN A 819 -35.08 0.31 -10.48
CA GLN A 819 -35.87 -0.79 -11.05
C GLN A 819 -36.98 -0.28 -11.96
N ILE A 820 -37.65 0.82 -11.57
CA ILE A 820 -38.67 1.47 -12.42
C ILE A 820 -38.02 2.13 -13.64
N ALA A 821 -36.84 2.71 -13.46
CA ALA A 821 -36.07 3.29 -14.55
C ALA A 821 -35.69 2.24 -15.59
N ILE A 822 -35.18 1.08 -15.17
CA ILE A 822 -34.81 -0.05 -16.02
C ILE A 822 -36.05 -0.57 -16.80
N GLN A 823 -37.15 -0.82 -16.09
CA GLN A 823 -38.39 -1.33 -16.72
C GLN A 823 -38.86 -0.44 -17.88
N ARG A 824 -38.63 0.87 -17.77
CA ARG A 824 -39.09 1.88 -18.73
C ARG A 824 -38.03 2.27 -19.76
N TYR A 825 -36.80 1.83 -19.61
CA TYR A 825 -35.69 2.22 -20.48
C TYR A 825 -36.00 1.78 -21.93
N ASN A 826 -36.47 0.57 -22.10
CA ASN A 826 -36.79 -0.01 -23.41
C ASN A 826 -38.12 0.48 -24.03
N GLY A 827 -38.91 1.35 -23.37
CA GLY A 827 -40.18 1.84 -23.91
C GLY A 827 -41.28 0.80 -24.09
N GLY A 828 -41.13 -0.42 -23.53
CA GLY A 828 -42.11 -1.51 -23.67
C GLY A 828 -41.87 -2.45 -24.85
N GLY A 829 -40.82 -2.26 -25.64
CA GLY A 829 -40.53 -3.04 -26.85
C GLY A 829 -40.04 -4.48 -26.63
N VAL A 830 -39.48 -4.80 -25.47
CA VAL A 830 -39.01 -6.15 -25.15
C VAL A 830 -39.78 -6.70 -23.94
N LYS A 831 -40.50 -7.79 -24.16
CA LYS A 831 -41.18 -8.50 -23.07
C LYS A 831 -40.18 -8.96 -21.99
N ASN A 832 -40.53 -8.74 -20.75
CA ASN A 832 -39.69 -9.11 -19.57
C ASN A 832 -38.30 -8.42 -19.53
N TYR A 833 -38.18 -7.18 -20.03
CA TYR A 833 -36.91 -6.46 -20.10
C TYR A 833 -36.24 -6.33 -18.73
N LEU A 834 -36.97 -5.91 -17.71
CA LEU A 834 -36.46 -5.80 -16.34
C LEU A 834 -35.91 -7.14 -15.79
N GLN A 835 -36.64 -8.24 -16.04
CA GLN A 835 -36.21 -9.57 -15.60
C GLN A 835 -34.90 -9.98 -16.28
N LYS A 836 -34.72 -9.70 -17.57
CA LYS A 836 -33.50 -10.01 -18.31
C LYS A 836 -32.30 -9.21 -17.80
N VAL A 837 -32.48 -7.91 -17.55
CA VAL A 837 -31.42 -7.05 -16.97
C VAL A 837 -31.05 -7.55 -15.59
N ASN A 838 -32.02 -7.87 -14.72
CA ASN A 838 -31.74 -8.40 -13.39
C ASN A 838 -31.05 -9.76 -13.41
N THR A 839 -31.27 -10.59 -14.43
CA THR A 839 -30.53 -11.85 -14.61
C THR A 839 -29.02 -11.58 -14.80
N TYR A 840 -28.63 -10.59 -15.60
CA TYR A 840 -27.24 -10.23 -15.75
C TYR A 840 -26.66 -9.70 -14.42
N ILE A 841 -27.38 -8.79 -13.74
CA ILE A 841 -26.94 -8.22 -12.45
C ILE A 841 -26.68 -9.32 -11.41
N SER A 842 -27.60 -10.31 -11.32
CA SER A 842 -27.46 -11.39 -10.33
C SER A 842 -26.27 -12.32 -10.56
N HIS A 843 -25.68 -12.32 -11.75
CA HIS A 843 -24.51 -13.11 -12.12
C HIS A 843 -23.22 -12.27 -12.20
N MET A 844 -23.25 -10.99 -11.85
CA MET A 844 -22.05 -10.15 -11.73
C MET A 844 -21.38 -10.35 -10.36
N LYS A 845 -20.07 -10.52 -10.39
CA LYS A 845 -19.24 -10.67 -9.19
C LYS A 845 -18.06 -9.71 -9.23
#